data_dbc964b5cc04c1dc20d77aff0c2fcc63
#
_entry.id   dbc964b5cc04c1dc20d77aff0c2fcc63
#
_cell.length_a   1.000
_cell.length_b   1.000
_cell.length_c   1.000
_cell.angle_alpha   90.00
_cell.angle_beta   90.00
_cell.angle_gamma   90.00
#
_symmetry.space_group_name_H-M   'P 1'
#
loop_
_entity.id
_entity.type
_entity.pdbx_description
1 polymer ?
#
loop_
_entity_poly.entity_id
_entity_poly.type
_entity_poly.pdbx_seq_one_letter_code
_entity_poly.pdbx_strand_id
1 'polypeptide(L)'
;MENKEEHYEAMMQSVERYCPSADMAEIQKAYEYADKKHAGQLRKSGEPYIIHPLAVAEIVAEIGLDTDAIVASLLHDCLEDTDASYEEISRLFGQTVAELVEGVTKLTRVQYSTMEEQQMENLRKMFMAMSKDIRVILIKIADRLHNTRTLQYQSPAKQISKSMETMEIYAPLAHRLGMQKIKWELEDISLQYLDPDGYQQIIDYLKAHEASSNDFMNAIQSKITDRLASVGIHGSIYGRIKHTYSIYRKMRAQNKTIDELYDLYAFRVIVDNIADCYNVLGHIHDLFNPIPGRFKDYISTPKPNMYQSLHTTVIGSQGIPFEVQIRTWEMHQTAEYGVAAHWKYKQNVGDGTEKEFEWVRRLLENQQDVEADDYIHSLKVDMFDDEVFVFTPKGKVISLPAGSTPIDFAYAIHSAVGNSMIGAKVNNRIAGYDVTLHNGDIVEILTSKSAKGPSRDWLNICQSNQARIKIKQWFKREKRDENIVRGKASFESELRHMGVDPDLLESEELLPVILKKVSFDSLDDMYAAIGYGGLTALKAVGRIRDEITKATRAAQPKEQPGLKTSEATSNSSGVVVEDIGSCMIKFSRCCTPVPGDDIVGFITKGYGVSVHRRDCPNAKNAASPAQSGRWVKVSWAASPDAVFTTSLELEANDRDGLMLDVATILTSLRMRINEMNARSVGGGKAIITLSFPVHNLAELTNVSNRLHGISGVTAVHRGTE
;
A
#
# COMPACT_ATOMS: atom_id res chain seq x y z
N MET A 1 14.52 33.32 -14.17
CA MET A 1 14.86 33.17 -12.74
C MET A 1 13.68 33.76 -12.00
N GLU A 2 12.80 32.92 -11.50
CA GLU A 2 11.74 33.39 -10.60
C GLU A 2 12.43 34.01 -9.38
N ASN A 3 11.98 35.19 -9.04
CA ASN A 3 12.62 36.01 -8.01
C ASN A 3 12.21 35.47 -6.64
N LYS A 4 13.17 35.07 -5.79
CA LYS A 4 12.85 34.57 -4.42
C LYS A 4 12.02 35.55 -3.59
N GLU A 5 12.11 36.85 -3.92
CA GLU A 5 11.32 37.92 -3.30
C GLU A 5 9.84 37.77 -3.63
N GLU A 6 9.48 37.39 -4.89
CA GLU A 6 8.10 37.16 -5.29
C GLU A 6 7.47 35.98 -4.51
N HIS A 7 8.23 34.87 -4.32
CA HIS A 7 7.75 33.75 -3.52
C HIS A 7 7.62 34.09 -2.02
N TYR A 8 8.54 34.90 -1.49
CA TYR A 8 8.44 35.39 -0.12
C TYR A 8 7.21 36.29 0.07
N GLU A 9 6.98 37.24 -0.85
CA GLU A 9 5.81 38.11 -0.82
C GLU A 9 4.49 37.32 -0.94
N ALA A 10 4.43 36.34 -1.84
CA ALA A 10 3.27 35.48 -2.00
C ALA A 10 2.97 34.66 -0.73
N MET A 11 3.98 34.08 -0.12
CA MET A 11 3.86 33.36 1.15
C MET A 11 3.38 34.28 2.27
N MET A 12 3.94 35.51 2.41
CA MET A 12 3.52 36.48 3.43
C MET A 12 2.08 36.94 3.22
N GLN A 13 1.64 37.18 1.97
CA GLN A 13 0.25 37.49 1.64
C GLN A 13 -0.70 36.33 2.03
N SER A 14 -0.28 35.09 1.78
CA SER A 14 -1.03 33.92 2.21
C SER A 14 -1.13 33.82 3.73
N VAL A 15 -0.06 34.11 4.46
CA VAL A 15 -0.07 34.16 5.94
C VAL A 15 -1.03 35.23 6.45
N GLU A 16 -0.94 36.46 5.93
CA GLU A 16 -1.85 37.56 6.33
C GLU A 16 -3.33 37.22 6.07
N ARG A 17 -3.60 36.57 4.94
CA ARG A 17 -4.97 36.22 4.54
C ARG A 17 -5.56 35.06 5.36
N TYR A 18 -4.80 34.02 5.60
CA TYR A 18 -5.30 32.78 6.19
C TYR A 18 -4.98 32.62 7.68
N CYS A 19 -3.91 33.27 8.17
CA CYS A 19 -3.42 33.19 9.54
C CYS A 19 -3.21 34.59 10.14
N PRO A 20 -4.26 35.42 10.27
CA PRO A 20 -4.11 36.84 10.67
C PRO A 20 -3.57 37.05 12.08
N SER A 21 -3.53 36.01 12.92
CA SER A 21 -2.94 36.03 14.26
C SER A 21 -1.50 35.55 14.31
N ALA A 22 -0.88 35.22 13.17
CA ALA A 22 0.50 34.72 13.11
C ALA A 22 1.51 35.82 13.46
N ASP A 23 2.60 35.42 14.13
CA ASP A 23 3.74 36.33 14.41
C ASP A 23 4.61 36.50 13.15
N MET A 24 4.35 37.58 12.42
CA MET A 24 5.03 37.92 11.19
C MET A 24 6.55 38.14 11.39
N ALA A 25 6.95 38.64 12.56
CA ALA A 25 8.36 38.88 12.86
C ALA A 25 9.13 37.58 13.06
N GLU A 26 8.51 36.58 13.70
CA GLU A 26 9.09 35.27 13.89
C GLU A 26 9.20 34.50 12.56
N ILE A 27 8.17 34.60 11.70
CA ILE A 27 8.18 34.00 10.36
C ILE A 27 9.28 34.64 9.48
N GLN A 28 9.44 35.96 9.50
CA GLN A 28 10.52 36.64 8.80
C GLN A 28 11.89 36.20 9.30
N LYS A 29 12.10 36.11 10.60
CA LYS A 29 13.33 35.61 11.21
C LYS A 29 13.67 34.19 10.78
N ALA A 30 12.65 33.30 10.68
CA ALA A 30 12.81 31.92 10.20
C ALA A 30 13.22 31.87 8.73
N TYR A 31 12.60 32.69 7.90
CA TYR A 31 12.98 32.83 6.48
C TYR A 31 14.43 33.28 6.33
N GLU A 32 14.85 34.36 7.02
CA GLU A 32 16.23 34.89 6.96
C GLU A 32 17.25 33.81 7.42
N TYR A 33 16.91 33.04 8.44
CA TYR A 33 17.74 31.93 8.91
C TYR A 33 17.85 30.81 7.88
N ALA A 34 16.71 30.35 7.31
CA ALA A 34 16.67 29.29 6.31
C ALA A 34 17.39 29.71 5.01
N ASP A 35 17.19 30.95 4.54
CA ASP A 35 17.86 31.50 3.35
C ASP A 35 19.38 31.53 3.52
N LYS A 36 19.84 31.90 4.71
CA LYS A 36 21.29 31.91 5.06
C LYS A 36 21.83 30.47 5.09
N LYS A 37 21.14 29.53 5.68
CA LYS A 37 21.59 28.13 5.81
C LYS A 37 21.61 27.40 4.48
N HIS A 38 20.68 27.67 3.58
CA HIS A 38 20.62 27.12 2.23
C HIS A 38 21.36 27.97 1.16
N ALA A 39 22.15 28.95 1.58
CA ALA A 39 22.85 29.83 0.67
C ALA A 39 23.74 29.04 -0.32
N GLY A 40 23.59 29.29 -1.61
CA GLY A 40 24.33 28.60 -2.68
C GLY A 40 23.81 27.21 -3.05
N GLN A 41 22.81 26.66 -2.37
CA GLN A 41 22.15 25.43 -2.76
C GLN A 41 21.12 25.69 -3.87
N LEU A 42 21.08 24.82 -4.87
CA LEU A 42 20.14 24.87 -5.99
C LEU A 42 19.32 23.59 -6.05
N ARG A 43 18.04 23.72 -6.42
CA ARG A 43 17.18 22.59 -6.79
C ARG A 43 17.55 22.05 -8.17
N LYS A 44 16.99 20.89 -8.54
CA LYS A 44 17.18 20.33 -9.88
C LYS A 44 16.54 21.15 -11.00
N SER A 45 15.60 22.03 -10.67
CA SER A 45 15.05 23.05 -11.56
C SER A 45 16.06 24.16 -11.90
N GLY A 46 17.16 24.28 -11.12
CA GLY A 46 18.13 25.36 -11.19
C GLY A 46 17.79 26.58 -10.33
N GLU A 47 16.71 26.56 -9.61
CA GLU A 47 16.24 27.61 -8.70
C GLU A 47 16.96 27.53 -7.34
N PRO A 48 17.05 28.67 -6.59
CA PRO A 48 17.51 28.67 -5.21
C PRO A 48 16.71 27.70 -4.33
N TYR A 49 17.38 26.94 -3.46
CA TYR A 49 16.73 25.91 -2.63
C TYR A 49 15.61 26.48 -1.75
N ILE A 50 15.78 27.71 -1.25
CA ILE A 50 14.84 28.41 -0.35
C ILE A 50 13.41 28.51 -0.91
N ILE A 51 13.22 28.46 -2.24
CA ILE A 51 11.88 28.49 -2.88
C ILE A 51 11.04 27.32 -2.42
N HIS A 52 11.67 26.15 -2.12
CA HIS A 52 10.94 25.00 -1.61
C HIS A 52 10.36 25.21 -0.21
N PRO A 53 11.14 25.56 0.82
CA PRO A 53 10.59 25.92 2.11
C PRO A 53 9.54 27.02 2.08
N LEU A 54 9.73 28.04 1.24
CA LEU A 54 8.72 29.10 1.04
C LEU A 54 7.39 28.53 0.52
N ALA A 55 7.42 27.73 -0.51
CA ALA A 55 6.21 27.11 -1.07
C ALA A 55 5.53 26.12 -0.08
N VAL A 56 6.31 25.39 0.72
CA VAL A 56 5.76 24.53 1.78
C VAL A 56 5.10 25.37 2.86
N ALA A 57 5.72 26.48 3.30
CA ALA A 57 5.15 27.38 4.28
C ALA A 57 3.89 28.08 3.77
N GLU A 58 3.83 28.45 2.49
CA GLU A 58 2.64 28.97 1.84
C GLU A 58 1.48 27.96 1.89
N ILE A 59 1.71 26.69 1.52
CA ILE A 59 0.70 25.62 1.60
C ILE A 59 0.23 25.45 3.05
N VAL A 60 1.15 25.47 4.02
CA VAL A 60 0.81 25.35 5.45
C VAL A 60 0.00 26.54 5.96
N ALA A 61 0.30 27.75 5.48
CA ALA A 61 -0.51 28.95 5.76
C ALA A 61 -1.92 28.86 5.12
N GLU A 62 -2.05 28.41 3.86
CA GLU A 62 -3.35 28.18 3.21
C GLU A 62 -4.23 27.20 4.00
N ILE A 63 -3.62 26.18 4.61
CA ILE A 63 -4.31 25.20 5.47
C ILE A 63 -4.79 25.87 6.78
N GLY A 64 -4.17 26.98 7.19
CA GLY A 64 -4.55 27.77 8.37
C GLY A 64 -3.91 27.28 9.67
N LEU A 65 -2.69 26.73 9.61
CA LEU A 65 -1.93 26.34 10.79
C LEU A 65 -1.33 27.53 11.54
N ASP A 66 -0.80 27.27 12.72
CA ASP A 66 -0.23 28.28 13.61
C ASP A 66 1.18 28.75 13.20
N THR A 67 1.69 29.78 13.88
CA THR A 67 3.03 30.34 13.66
C THR A 67 4.12 29.29 13.74
N ASP A 68 4.08 28.42 14.78
CA ASP A 68 5.10 27.37 14.99
C ASP A 68 5.17 26.41 13.79
N ALA A 69 4.02 26.03 13.22
CA ALA A 69 3.98 25.15 12.04
C ALA A 69 4.51 25.84 10.77
N ILE A 70 4.21 27.12 10.58
CA ILE A 70 4.73 27.91 9.45
C ILE A 70 6.25 28.06 9.58
N VAL A 71 6.75 28.42 10.77
CA VAL A 71 8.18 28.52 11.07
C VAL A 71 8.88 27.17 10.88
N ALA A 72 8.29 26.08 11.40
CA ALA A 72 8.82 24.73 11.21
C ALA A 72 8.86 24.33 9.73
N SER A 73 7.90 24.78 8.92
CA SER A 73 7.88 24.53 7.48
C SER A 73 9.00 25.25 6.73
N LEU A 74 9.36 26.47 7.17
CA LEU A 74 10.52 27.19 6.62
C LEU A 74 11.85 26.51 6.99
N LEU A 75 11.93 25.84 8.14
CA LEU A 75 13.13 25.24 8.70
C LEU A 75 13.25 23.72 8.47
N HIS A 76 12.25 23.06 7.86
CA HIS A 76 12.10 21.60 7.87
C HIS A 76 13.31 20.85 7.28
N ASP A 77 13.95 21.41 6.25
CA ASP A 77 15.11 20.81 5.59
C ASP A 77 16.46 21.29 6.19
N CYS A 78 16.44 22.29 7.10
CA CYS A 78 17.68 22.81 7.67
C CYS A 78 18.48 21.77 8.47
N LEU A 79 17.81 20.88 9.21
CA LEU A 79 18.46 19.80 9.96
C LEU A 79 19.00 18.67 9.07
N GLU A 80 18.43 18.50 7.86
CA GLU A 80 18.80 17.41 6.94
C GLU A 80 19.91 17.84 5.98
N ASP A 81 19.76 19.02 5.38
CA ASP A 81 20.55 19.48 4.25
C ASP A 81 21.56 20.57 4.58
N THR A 82 21.65 21.00 5.86
CA THR A 82 22.60 22.05 6.30
C THR A 82 23.34 21.66 7.59
N ASP A 83 24.17 22.59 8.10
CA ASP A 83 24.91 22.48 9.36
C ASP A 83 24.09 22.88 10.60
N ALA A 84 22.77 23.13 10.45
CA ALA A 84 21.90 23.49 11.56
C ALA A 84 21.74 22.33 12.55
N SER A 85 21.74 22.64 13.87
CA SER A 85 21.51 21.65 14.91
C SER A 85 20.14 21.84 15.60
N TYR A 86 19.64 20.76 16.22
CA TYR A 86 18.41 20.82 17.01
C TYR A 86 18.48 21.86 18.13
N GLU A 87 19.63 21.94 18.83
CA GLU A 87 19.88 22.89 19.92
C GLU A 87 19.89 24.33 19.42
N GLU A 88 20.42 24.58 18.22
CA GLU A 88 20.42 25.90 17.60
C GLU A 88 18.99 26.34 17.27
N ILE A 89 18.20 25.49 16.62
CA ILE A 89 16.79 25.77 16.28
C ILE A 89 15.96 25.97 17.56
N SER A 90 16.11 25.10 18.55
CA SER A 90 15.39 25.20 19.83
C SER A 90 15.68 26.50 20.58
N ARG A 91 16.92 26.96 20.54
CA ARG A 91 17.32 28.23 21.19
C ARG A 91 16.76 29.45 20.44
N LEU A 92 16.67 29.41 19.11
CA LEU A 92 16.29 30.57 18.28
C LEU A 92 14.78 30.70 18.09
N PHE A 93 14.06 29.55 17.96
CA PHE A 93 12.67 29.48 17.57
C PHE A 93 11.77 28.71 18.58
N GLY A 94 12.35 28.26 19.69
CA GLY A 94 11.62 27.51 20.72
C GLY A 94 11.63 26.00 20.54
N GLN A 95 11.30 25.31 21.65
CA GLN A 95 11.31 23.84 21.71
C GLN A 95 10.27 23.21 20.78
N THR A 96 9.07 23.78 20.70
CA THR A 96 7.97 23.27 19.86
C THR A 96 8.38 23.23 18.38
N VAL A 97 8.94 24.33 17.88
CA VAL A 97 9.44 24.40 16.48
C VAL A 97 10.53 23.36 16.24
N ALA A 98 11.51 23.24 17.15
CA ALA A 98 12.58 22.27 17.02
C ALA A 98 12.05 20.81 17.01
N GLU A 99 11.08 20.48 17.85
CA GLU A 99 10.42 19.17 17.87
C GLU A 99 9.65 18.87 16.59
N LEU A 100 8.96 19.87 16.02
CA LEU A 100 8.26 19.74 14.73
C LEU A 100 9.27 19.48 13.59
N VAL A 101 10.34 20.28 13.50
CA VAL A 101 11.38 20.11 12.48
C VAL A 101 12.07 18.75 12.61
N GLU A 102 12.44 18.35 13.85
CA GLU A 102 13.01 17.02 14.10
C GLU A 102 12.03 15.89 13.71
N GLY A 103 10.76 16.07 14.02
CA GLY A 103 9.69 15.11 13.65
C GLY A 103 9.61 14.90 12.14
N VAL A 104 9.66 15.98 11.35
CA VAL A 104 9.65 15.91 9.88
C VAL A 104 10.93 15.27 9.34
N THR A 105 12.11 15.58 9.92
CA THR A 105 13.43 15.10 9.50
C THR A 105 13.67 13.62 9.81
N LYS A 106 13.26 13.12 10.98
CA LYS A 106 13.47 11.72 11.41
C LYS A 106 12.82 10.69 10.50
N LEU A 107 11.91 11.11 9.63
CA LEU A 107 11.23 10.25 8.66
C LEU A 107 12.13 9.78 7.51
N THR A 108 13.34 10.38 7.33
CA THR A 108 14.21 10.18 6.16
C THR A 108 15.51 9.41 6.42
N ARG A 109 15.98 9.25 7.68
CA ARG A 109 17.38 8.90 8.02
C ARG A 109 17.74 7.44 8.29
N VAL A 110 17.08 6.40 7.79
CA VAL A 110 17.48 5.01 8.08
C VAL A 110 17.90 4.24 6.84
N GLN A 111 19.09 3.57 6.90
CA GLN A 111 19.54 2.63 5.87
C GLN A 111 18.95 1.24 6.14
N TYR A 112 18.26 0.68 5.16
CA TYR A 112 17.58 -0.62 5.24
C TYR A 112 18.12 -1.58 4.19
N SER A 113 17.90 -2.88 4.43
CA SER A 113 18.34 -3.95 3.55
C SER A 113 17.40 -4.14 2.35
N THR A 114 16.12 -3.77 2.47
CA THR A 114 15.15 -3.83 1.37
C THR A 114 14.32 -2.54 1.27
N MET A 115 13.78 -2.25 0.05
CA MET A 115 12.90 -1.09 -0.16
C MET A 115 11.60 -1.19 0.65
N GLU A 116 11.09 -2.39 0.84
CA GLU A 116 9.85 -2.66 1.59
C GLU A 116 10.02 -2.40 3.09
N GLU A 117 11.13 -2.85 3.68
CA GLU A 117 11.48 -2.56 5.08
C GLU A 117 11.67 -1.06 5.31
N GLN A 118 12.26 -0.35 4.34
CA GLN A 118 12.45 1.10 4.40
C GLN A 118 11.11 1.84 4.40
N GLN A 119 10.19 1.47 3.51
CA GLN A 119 8.86 2.09 3.43
C GLN A 119 8.07 1.88 4.72
N MET A 120 8.18 0.69 5.31
CA MET A 120 7.51 0.32 6.54
C MET A 120 7.94 1.13 7.75
N GLU A 121 9.25 1.16 7.97
CA GLU A 121 9.78 1.85 9.13
C GLU A 121 9.60 3.37 9.00
N ASN A 122 9.62 3.90 7.78
CA ASN A 122 9.26 5.29 7.51
C ASN A 122 7.81 5.58 7.87
N LEU A 123 6.88 4.71 7.47
CA LEU A 123 5.48 4.81 7.87
C LEU A 123 5.30 4.73 9.38
N ARG A 124 5.94 3.76 10.03
CA ARG A 124 5.90 3.61 11.48
C ARG A 124 6.39 4.85 12.22
N LYS A 125 7.54 5.40 11.81
CA LYS A 125 8.07 6.64 12.41
C LYS A 125 7.16 7.83 12.18
N MET A 126 6.58 7.92 10.99
CA MET A 126 5.61 8.96 10.65
C MET A 126 4.39 8.90 11.58
N PHE A 127 3.82 7.71 11.82
CA PHE A 127 2.72 7.56 12.77
C PHE A 127 3.13 7.84 14.22
N MET A 128 4.35 7.46 14.61
CA MET A 128 4.88 7.79 15.95
C MET A 128 5.08 9.31 16.13
N ALA A 129 5.57 10.01 15.12
CA ALA A 129 5.69 11.46 15.15
C ALA A 129 4.30 12.13 15.20
N MET A 130 3.35 11.64 14.38
CA MET A 130 1.96 12.11 14.33
C MET A 130 1.23 11.95 15.67
N SER A 131 1.56 10.91 16.45
CA SER A 131 0.96 10.70 17.77
C SER A 131 1.43 11.72 18.81
N LYS A 132 2.59 12.33 18.60
CA LYS A 132 3.09 13.40 19.45
C LYS A 132 2.50 14.75 19.02
N ASP A 133 2.55 15.06 17.75
CA ASP A 133 2.01 16.29 17.18
C ASP A 133 1.60 16.09 15.72
N ILE A 134 0.32 16.29 15.43
CA ILE A 134 -0.24 16.10 14.09
C ILE A 134 0.32 17.09 13.07
N ARG A 135 0.81 18.26 13.50
CA ARG A 135 1.39 19.26 12.61
C ARG A 135 2.56 18.70 11.82
N VAL A 136 3.31 17.74 12.36
CA VAL A 136 4.40 17.04 11.67
C VAL A 136 3.92 16.41 10.36
N ILE A 137 2.79 15.70 10.37
CA ILE A 137 2.28 15.06 9.14
C ILE A 137 1.66 16.07 8.18
N LEU A 138 1.03 17.14 8.70
CA LEU A 138 0.48 18.19 7.86
C LEU A 138 1.59 18.93 7.09
N ILE A 139 2.71 19.24 7.75
CA ILE A 139 3.91 19.79 7.11
C ILE A 139 4.47 18.81 6.07
N LYS A 140 4.53 17.51 6.41
CA LYS A 140 5.05 16.49 5.48
C LYS A 140 4.17 16.27 4.27
N ILE A 141 2.85 16.41 4.39
CA ILE A 141 1.92 16.38 3.26
C ILE A 141 2.12 17.63 2.37
N ALA A 142 2.33 18.80 2.97
CA ALA A 142 2.63 20.03 2.23
C ALA A 142 3.97 19.95 1.48
N ASP A 143 5.02 19.43 2.13
CA ASP A 143 6.31 19.11 1.50
C ASP A 143 6.12 18.15 0.30
N ARG A 144 5.39 17.06 0.51
CA ARG A 144 5.10 16.10 -0.56
C ARG A 144 4.36 16.76 -1.73
N LEU A 145 3.37 17.60 -1.45
CA LEU A 145 2.62 18.30 -2.48
C LEU A 145 3.52 19.17 -3.34
N HIS A 146 4.37 20.00 -2.72
CA HIS A 146 5.30 20.82 -3.48
C HIS A 146 6.33 19.98 -4.27
N ASN A 147 6.85 18.90 -3.67
CA ASN A 147 7.74 17.97 -4.37
C ASN A 147 7.04 17.29 -5.57
N THR A 148 5.74 17.01 -5.46
CA THR A 148 4.94 16.43 -6.54
C THR A 148 4.68 17.46 -7.64
N ARG A 149 4.42 18.73 -7.32
CA ARG A 149 4.29 19.84 -8.28
C ARG A 149 5.56 20.07 -9.11
N THR A 150 6.73 19.76 -8.55
CA THR A 150 8.04 19.94 -9.22
C THR A 150 8.64 18.64 -9.76
N LEU A 151 7.84 17.58 -9.89
CA LEU A 151 8.30 16.23 -10.25
C LEU A 151 8.86 16.14 -11.69
N GLN A 152 8.48 17.05 -12.57
CA GLN A 152 8.98 17.16 -13.95
C GLN A 152 10.50 17.30 -14.05
N TYR A 153 11.15 17.85 -13.05
CA TYR A 153 12.61 18.02 -13.02
C TYR A 153 13.36 16.78 -12.54
N GLN A 154 12.66 15.71 -12.16
CA GLN A 154 13.26 14.44 -11.74
C GLN A 154 13.46 13.49 -12.91
N SER A 155 14.33 12.48 -12.73
CA SER A 155 14.48 11.42 -13.72
C SER A 155 13.21 10.55 -13.83
N PRO A 156 12.91 9.95 -15.01
CA PRO A 156 11.71 9.14 -15.21
C PRO A 156 11.50 8.04 -14.15
N ALA A 157 12.57 7.35 -13.76
CA ALA A 157 12.49 6.32 -12.73
C ALA A 157 12.10 6.91 -11.35
N LYS A 158 12.57 8.11 -11.01
CA LYS A 158 12.19 8.81 -9.79
C LYS A 158 10.77 9.38 -9.86
N GLN A 159 10.34 9.85 -11.03
CA GLN A 159 8.96 10.30 -11.27
C GLN A 159 7.97 9.19 -10.95
N ILE A 160 8.16 7.99 -11.51
CA ILE A 160 7.31 6.83 -11.27
C ILE A 160 7.35 6.41 -9.80
N SER A 161 8.56 6.23 -9.21
CA SER A 161 8.70 5.79 -7.83
C SER A 161 8.06 6.76 -6.84
N LYS A 162 8.24 8.08 -7.04
CA LYS A 162 7.66 9.11 -6.15
C LYS A 162 6.16 9.24 -6.34
N SER A 163 5.64 9.07 -7.56
CA SER A 163 4.20 9.03 -7.82
C SER A 163 3.54 7.81 -7.19
N MET A 164 4.15 6.62 -7.25
CA MET A 164 3.66 5.43 -6.54
C MET A 164 3.62 5.65 -5.03
N GLU A 165 4.71 6.13 -4.44
CA GLU A 165 4.77 6.46 -3.00
C GLU A 165 3.68 7.47 -2.62
N THR A 166 3.45 8.49 -3.46
CA THR A 166 2.41 9.50 -3.23
C THR A 166 1.02 8.88 -3.26
N MET A 167 0.72 8.03 -4.23
CA MET A 167 -0.58 7.36 -4.36
C MET A 167 -0.84 6.32 -3.27
N GLU A 168 0.21 5.60 -2.84
CA GLU A 168 0.07 4.54 -1.85
C GLU A 168 0.03 5.05 -0.40
N ILE A 169 0.65 6.20 -0.12
CA ILE A 169 0.84 6.68 1.25
C ILE A 169 0.20 8.05 1.48
N TYR A 170 0.63 9.08 0.73
CA TYR A 170 0.29 10.47 1.06
C TYR A 170 -1.12 10.88 0.63
N ALA A 171 -1.60 10.43 -0.53
CA ALA A 171 -2.96 10.72 -0.96
C ALA A 171 -4.02 10.05 -0.04
N PRO A 172 -3.87 8.78 0.38
CA PRO A 172 -4.72 8.17 1.40
C PRO A 172 -4.66 8.86 2.77
N LEU A 173 -3.47 9.27 3.22
CA LEU A 173 -3.34 10.04 4.46
C LEU A 173 -4.07 11.38 4.39
N ALA A 174 -3.88 12.13 3.30
CA ALA A 174 -4.60 13.39 3.06
C ALA A 174 -6.13 13.15 3.05
N HIS A 175 -6.59 12.03 2.46
CA HIS A 175 -8.00 11.65 2.48
C HIS A 175 -8.52 11.41 3.90
N ARG A 176 -7.75 10.67 4.71
CA ARG A 176 -8.14 10.33 6.09
C ARG A 176 -8.13 11.54 7.00
N LEU A 177 -7.22 12.46 6.77
CA LEU A 177 -7.17 13.75 7.45
C LEU A 177 -8.21 14.76 6.91
N GLY A 178 -9.02 14.38 5.92
CA GLY A 178 -10.07 15.22 5.35
C GLY A 178 -9.57 16.28 4.36
N MET A 179 -8.28 16.32 4.04
CA MET A 179 -7.62 17.34 3.19
C MET A 179 -7.91 17.08 1.70
N GLN A 180 -9.16 17.23 1.27
CA GLN A 180 -9.60 16.82 -0.07
C GLN A 180 -8.90 17.60 -1.19
N LYS A 181 -8.67 18.92 -1.01
CA LYS A 181 -7.97 19.77 -1.99
C LYS A 181 -6.59 19.21 -2.32
N ILE A 182 -5.81 18.91 -1.29
CA ILE A 182 -4.44 18.36 -1.45
C ILE A 182 -4.46 16.94 -2.00
N LYS A 183 -5.37 16.10 -1.50
CA LYS A 183 -5.53 14.73 -1.99
C LYS A 183 -5.73 14.69 -3.50
N TRP A 184 -6.68 15.47 -4.02
CA TRP A 184 -6.98 15.46 -5.45
C TRP A 184 -5.81 15.93 -6.30
N GLU A 185 -5.10 16.95 -5.86
CA GLU A 185 -3.93 17.45 -6.58
C GLU A 185 -2.79 16.42 -6.59
N LEU A 186 -2.53 15.75 -5.45
CA LEU A 186 -1.56 14.65 -5.37
C LEU A 186 -1.92 13.50 -6.32
N GLU A 187 -3.21 13.11 -6.35
CA GLU A 187 -3.71 12.03 -7.21
C GLU A 187 -3.61 12.40 -8.71
N ASP A 188 -4.04 13.61 -9.10
CA ASP A 188 -4.07 14.05 -10.49
C ASP A 188 -2.65 14.19 -11.07
N ILE A 189 -1.71 14.80 -10.33
CA ILE A 189 -0.32 14.92 -10.78
C ILE A 189 0.36 13.55 -10.84
N SER A 190 0.12 12.68 -9.84
CA SER A 190 0.72 11.35 -9.83
C SER A 190 0.23 10.48 -11.00
N LEU A 191 -1.06 10.59 -11.37
CA LEU A 191 -1.63 9.87 -12.51
C LEU A 191 -0.91 10.22 -13.82
N GLN A 192 -0.53 11.48 -14.01
CA GLN A 192 0.18 11.95 -15.19
C GLN A 192 1.48 11.16 -15.46
N TYR A 193 2.16 10.69 -14.41
CA TYR A 193 3.41 9.93 -14.50
C TYR A 193 3.20 8.41 -14.45
N LEU A 194 2.11 7.93 -13.83
CA LEU A 194 1.84 6.50 -13.67
C LEU A 194 1.11 5.90 -14.87
N ASP A 195 0.16 6.61 -15.46
CA ASP A 195 -0.55 6.24 -16.69
C ASP A 195 -0.77 7.49 -17.56
N PRO A 196 0.30 7.94 -18.28
CA PRO A 196 0.22 9.13 -19.12
C PRO A 196 -0.85 9.04 -20.20
N ASP A 197 -1.03 7.86 -20.79
CA ASP A 197 -2.02 7.64 -21.86
C ASP A 197 -3.44 7.75 -21.31
N GLY A 198 -3.73 7.12 -20.19
CA GLY A 198 -5.03 7.22 -19.51
C GLY A 198 -5.32 8.65 -19.03
N TYR A 199 -4.32 9.35 -18.54
CA TYR A 199 -4.42 10.76 -18.17
C TYR A 199 -4.75 11.63 -19.40
N GLN A 200 -3.98 11.49 -20.49
CA GLN A 200 -4.14 12.28 -21.69
C GLN A 200 -5.50 12.06 -22.36
N GLN A 201 -5.98 10.81 -22.40
CA GLN A 201 -7.32 10.48 -22.91
C GLN A 201 -8.43 11.29 -22.22
N ILE A 202 -8.36 11.42 -20.89
CA ILE A 202 -9.33 12.16 -20.11
C ILE A 202 -9.21 13.66 -20.36
N ILE A 203 -7.98 14.20 -20.40
CA ILE A 203 -7.73 15.62 -20.66
C ILE A 203 -8.23 16.01 -22.05
N ASP A 204 -7.97 15.21 -23.06
CA ASP A 204 -8.41 15.48 -24.44
C ASP A 204 -9.94 15.47 -24.55
N TYR A 205 -10.59 14.51 -23.87
CA TYR A 205 -12.05 14.48 -23.78
C TYR A 205 -12.62 15.74 -23.12
N LEU A 206 -12.06 16.13 -21.96
CA LEU A 206 -12.53 17.32 -21.23
C LEU A 206 -12.33 18.60 -22.04
N LYS A 207 -11.20 18.75 -22.74
CA LYS A 207 -10.94 19.88 -23.64
C LYS A 207 -11.90 19.93 -24.83
N ALA A 208 -12.17 18.78 -25.46
CA ALA A 208 -13.09 18.70 -26.59
C ALA A 208 -14.54 19.10 -26.22
N HIS A 209 -14.93 18.89 -24.95
CA HIS A 209 -16.27 19.17 -24.46
C HIS A 209 -16.36 20.41 -23.56
N GLU A 210 -15.29 21.21 -23.46
CA GLU A 210 -15.19 22.34 -22.53
C GLU A 210 -16.30 23.38 -22.72
N ALA A 211 -16.55 23.81 -23.94
CA ALA A 211 -17.58 24.80 -24.22
C ALA A 211 -18.99 24.30 -23.84
N SER A 212 -19.35 23.10 -24.27
CA SER A 212 -20.67 22.53 -23.96
C SER A 212 -20.82 22.21 -22.44
N SER A 213 -19.75 21.87 -21.77
CA SER A 213 -19.74 21.66 -20.33
C SER A 213 -19.93 22.95 -19.55
N ASN A 214 -19.27 24.03 -19.99
CA ASN A 214 -19.42 25.36 -19.39
C ASN A 214 -20.83 25.91 -19.58
N ASP A 215 -21.41 25.78 -20.77
CA ASP A 215 -22.79 26.18 -21.04
C ASP A 215 -23.79 25.44 -20.19
N PHE A 216 -23.60 24.11 -20.06
CA PHE A 216 -24.42 23.28 -19.19
C PHE A 216 -24.29 23.70 -17.71
N MET A 217 -23.07 23.86 -17.21
CA MET A 217 -22.83 24.27 -15.83
C MET A 217 -23.42 25.61 -15.50
N ASN A 218 -23.24 26.63 -16.39
CA ASN A 218 -23.79 27.95 -16.20
C ASN A 218 -25.32 27.93 -16.18
N ALA A 219 -25.97 27.18 -17.08
CA ALA A 219 -27.41 27.04 -17.11
C ALA A 219 -28.01 26.41 -15.84
N ILE A 220 -27.37 25.37 -15.32
CA ILE A 220 -27.81 24.72 -14.06
C ILE A 220 -27.56 25.65 -12.86
N GLN A 221 -26.38 26.29 -12.80
CA GLN A 221 -26.04 27.25 -11.73
C GLN A 221 -27.03 28.40 -11.67
N SER A 222 -27.37 29.00 -12.81
CA SER A 222 -28.38 30.07 -12.87
C SER A 222 -29.72 29.59 -12.34
N LYS A 223 -30.24 28.47 -12.83
CA LYS A 223 -31.51 27.89 -12.35
C LYS A 223 -31.57 27.68 -10.85
N ILE A 224 -30.49 27.15 -10.26
CA ILE A 224 -30.42 26.92 -8.81
C ILE A 224 -30.37 28.28 -8.09
N THR A 225 -29.56 29.24 -8.58
CA THR A 225 -29.43 30.60 -8.01
C THR A 225 -30.77 31.32 -8.00
N ASP A 226 -31.48 31.35 -9.14
CA ASP A 226 -32.78 32.01 -9.28
C ASP A 226 -33.82 31.37 -8.34
N ARG A 227 -33.81 30.05 -8.21
CA ARG A 227 -34.72 29.33 -7.29
C ARG A 227 -34.44 29.69 -5.82
N LEU A 228 -33.18 29.67 -5.39
CA LEU A 228 -32.82 30.01 -4.02
C LEU A 228 -33.13 31.45 -3.69
N ALA A 229 -32.87 32.37 -4.62
CA ALA A 229 -33.24 33.78 -4.48
C ALA A 229 -34.77 33.96 -4.35
N SER A 230 -35.57 33.22 -5.13
CA SER A 230 -37.03 33.30 -5.09
C SER A 230 -37.67 32.88 -3.77
N VAL A 231 -36.96 32.04 -3.00
CA VAL A 231 -37.42 31.52 -1.69
C VAL A 231 -36.68 32.17 -0.52
N GLY A 232 -35.80 33.13 -0.77
CA GLY A 232 -35.10 33.90 0.25
C GLY A 232 -33.98 33.11 0.97
N ILE A 233 -33.45 32.06 0.35
CA ILE A 233 -32.31 31.33 0.87
C ILE A 233 -31.01 31.91 0.32
N HIS A 234 -30.13 32.37 1.21
CA HIS A 234 -28.82 32.85 0.81
C HIS A 234 -27.84 31.66 0.70
N GLY A 235 -27.13 31.60 -0.46
CA GLY A 235 -26.16 30.55 -0.67
C GLY A 235 -25.26 30.84 -1.87
N SER A 236 -24.06 30.22 -1.84
CA SER A 236 -23.10 30.27 -2.92
C SER A 236 -23.10 28.96 -3.69
N ILE A 237 -23.13 29.02 -5.02
CA ILE A 237 -23.23 27.86 -5.88
C ILE A 237 -22.00 27.79 -6.77
N TYR A 238 -21.33 26.65 -6.75
CA TYR A 238 -20.13 26.38 -7.55
C TYR A 238 -20.30 25.10 -8.35
N GLY A 239 -20.24 25.22 -9.69
CA GLY A 239 -20.16 24.07 -10.58
C GLY A 239 -18.70 23.62 -10.73
N ARG A 240 -18.48 22.31 -10.82
CA ARG A 240 -17.16 21.75 -11.13
C ARG A 240 -17.28 20.44 -11.91
N ILE A 241 -16.30 20.17 -12.74
CA ILE A 241 -16.05 18.83 -13.30
C ILE A 241 -15.24 18.03 -12.26
N LYS A 242 -15.48 16.74 -12.15
CA LYS A 242 -14.70 15.87 -11.25
C LYS A 242 -13.23 15.80 -11.65
N HIS A 243 -12.37 15.61 -10.66
CA HIS A 243 -10.92 15.51 -10.84
C HIS A 243 -10.56 14.33 -11.75
N THR A 244 -9.48 14.48 -12.50
CA THR A 244 -9.02 13.54 -13.53
C THR A 244 -8.83 12.13 -12.97
N TYR A 245 -8.17 11.97 -11.81
CA TYR A 245 -7.99 10.66 -11.19
C TYR A 245 -9.33 10.04 -10.73
N SER A 246 -10.28 10.84 -10.26
CA SER A 246 -11.60 10.34 -9.86
C SER A 246 -12.38 9.79 -11.05
N ILE A 247 -12.26 10.41 -12.23
CA ILE A 247 -12.81 9.92 -13.50
C ILE A 247 -12.11 8.63 -13.90
N TYR A 248 -10.75 8.64 -13.95
CA TYR A 248 -9.92 7.49 -14.29
C TYR A 248 -10.25 6.25 -13.45
N ARG A 249 -10.30 6.41 -12.12
CA ARG A 249 -10.61 5.31 -11.20
C ARG A 249 -11.98 4.70 -11.47
N LYS A 250 -13.00 5.51 -11.74
CA LYS A 250 -14.35 5.03 -12.06
C LYS A 250 -14.40 4.30 -13.39
N MET A 251 -13.76 4.83 -14.42
CA MET A 251 -13.64 4.15 -15.71
C MET A 251 -13.04 2.76 -15.55
N ARG A 252 -11.91 2.65 -14.83
CA ARG A 252 -11.23 1.37 -14.60
C ARG A 252 -12.03 0.43 -13.70
N ALA A 253 -12.57 0.90 -12.57
CA ALA A 253 -13.30 0.08 -11.60
C ALA A 253 -14.64 -0.44 -12.16
N GLN A 254 -15.32 0.32 -13.02
CA GLN A 254 -16.62 -0.04 -13.58
C GLN A 254 -16.55 -0.51 -15.03
N ASN A 255 -15.35 -0.54 -15.63
CA ASN A 255 -15.11 -0.85 -17.03
C ASN A 255 -16.05 -0.04 -17.98
N LYS A 256 -16.10 1.29 -17.74
CA LYS A 256 -16.98 2.23 -18.46
C LYS A 256 -16.16 3.28 -19.21
N THR A 257 -16.76 3.82 -20.25
CA THR A 257 -16.26 5.04 -20.93
C THR A 257 -16.63 6.29 -20.13
N ILE A 258 -16.04 7.44 -20.48
CA ILE A 258 -16.32 8.71 -19.79
C ILE A 258 -17.79 9.10 -19.94
N ASP A 259 -18.39 8.89 -21.15
CA ASP A 259 -19.78 9.20 -21.48
C ASP A 259 -20.79 8.40 -20.65
N GLU A 260 -20.40 7.25 -20.11
CA GLU A 260 -21.27 6.38 -19.29
C GLU A 260 -21.21 6.73 -17.79
N LEU A 261 -20.46 7.77 -17.41
CA LEU A 261 -20.35 8.20 -16.03
C LEU A 261 -21.47 9.20 -15.68
N TYR A 262 -22.37 8.81 -14.76
CA TYR A 262 -23.52 9.62 -14.32
C TYR A 262 -23.16 10.85 -13.46
N ASP A 263 -21.93 11.01 -13.01
CA ASP A 263 -21.53 12.00 -12.02
C ASP A 263 -20.26 12.77 -12.42
N LEU A 264 -20.11 13.02 -13.71
CA LEU A 264 -19.01 13.82 -14.26
C LEU A 264 -19.12 15.29 -13.77
N TYR A 265 -20.34 15.81 -13.72
CA TYR A 265 -20.62 17.17 -13.25
C TYR A 265 -21.09 17.16 -11.80
N ALA A 266 -20.58 18.07 -11.00
CA ALA A 266 -20.98 18.25 -9.62
C ALA A 266 -21.22 19.73 -9.31
N PHE A 267 -22.29 20.01 -8.58
CA PHE A 267 -22.60 21.35 -8.07
C PHE A 267 -22.49 21.34 -6.57
N ARG A 268 -21.89 22.36 -6.03
CA ARG A 268 -21.75 22.58 -4.60
C ARG A 268 -22.59 23.80 -4.22
N VAL A 269 -23.55 23.58 -3.33
CA VAL A 269 -24.38 24.62 -2.75
C VAL A 269 -23.96 24.81 -1.31
N ILE A 270 -23.51 26.02 -0.95
CA ILE A 270 -23.04 26.35 0.39
C ILE A 270 -24.03 27.36 0.97
N VAL A 271 -24.58 27.03 2.13
CA VAL A 271 -25.57 27.83 2.84
C VAL A 271 -25.13 28.13 4.29
N ASP A 272 -25.87 28.97 5.00
CA ASP A 272 -25.45 29.46 6.30
C ASP A 272 -25.74 28.48 7.46
N ASN A 273 -26.78 27.67 7.34
CA ASN A 273 -27.21 26.77 8.42
C ASN A 273 -27.72 25.41 7.93
N ILE A 274 -27.81 24.44 8.84
CA ILE A 274 -28.22 23.07 8.54
C ILE A 274 -29.67 22.99 8.03
N ALA A 275 -30.59 23.79 8.58
CA ALA A 275 -31.99 23.79 8.15
C ALA A 275 -32.09 24.15 6.68
N ASP A 276 -31.32 25.15 6.23
CA ASP A 276 -31.27 25.54 4.82
C ASP A 276 -30.64 24.46 3.93
N CYS A 277 -29.74 23.63 4.44
CA CYS A 277 -29.26 22.47 3.67
C CYS A 277 -30.40 21.54 3.26
N TYR A 278 -31.31 21.20 4.18
CA TYR A 278 -32.47 20.34 3.89
C TYR A 278 -33.54 21.05 3.05
N ASN A 279 -33.74 22.37 3.26
CA ASN A 279 -34.64 23.16 2.44
C ASN A 279 -34.16 23.20 0.98
N VAL A 280 -32.88 23.45 0.76
CA VAL A 280 -32.26 23.44 -0.57
C VAL A 280 -32.41 22.07 -1.24
N LEU A 281 -32.25 20.96 -0.51
CA LEU A 281 -32.49 19.62 -1.06
C LEU A 281 -33.89 19.47 -1.64
N GLY A 282 -34.92 19.94 -0.92
CA GLY A 282 -36.30 19.94 -1.38
C GLY A 282 -36.48 20.75 -2.68
N HIS A 283 -35.89 21.95 -2.74
CA HIS A 283 -35.93 22.79 -3.94
C HIS A 283 -35.19 22.20 -5.14
N ILE A 284 -34.05 21.51 -4.90
CA ILE A 284 -33.32 20.81 -5.96
C ILE A 284 -34.16 19.66 -6.54
N HIS A 285 -34.84 18.89 -5.69
CA HIS A 285 -35.72 17.81 -6.14
C HIS A 285 -37.02 18.30 -6.82
N ASP A 286 -37.45 19.53 -6.55
CA ASP A 286 -38.54 20.19 -7.26
C ASP A 286 -38.09 20.67 -8.66
N LEU A 287 -36.85 21.15 -8.80
CA LEU A 287 -36.28 21.59 -10.06
C LEU A 287 -35.83 20.46 -10.99
N PHE A 288 -35.37 19.36 -10.43
CA PHE A 288 -34.72 18.24 -11.16
C PHE A 288 -35.16 16.91 -10.60
N ASN A 289 -35.32 15.92 -11.47
CA ASN A 289 -35.72 14.56 -11.06
C ASN A 289 -34.57 13.81 -10.37
N PRO A 290 -34.70 13.40 -9.08
CA PRO A 290 -33.66 12.63 -8.40
C PRO A 290 -33.58 11.20 -8.92
N ILE A 291 -32.35 10.67 -8.99
CA ILE A 291 -32.09 9.26 -9.31
C ILE A 291 -32.28 8.42 -8.05
N PRO A 292 -33.18 7.43 -8.03
CA PRO A 292 -33.41 6.57 -6.86
C PRO A 292 -32.14 5.89 -6.37
N GLY A 293 -31.97 5.82 -5.05
CA GLY A 293 -30.81 5.19 -4.41
C GLY A 293 -29.49 5.97 -4.48
N ARG A 294 -29.51 7.20 -5.02
CA ARG A 294 -28.32 8.07 -5.14
C ARG A 294 -28.30 9.24 -4.15
N PHE A 295 -29.22 9.25 -3.19
CA PHE A 295 -29.20 10.20 -2.08
C PHE A 295 -28.35 9.67 -0.93
N LYS A 296 -27.52 10.54 -0.34
CA LYS A 296 -26.69 10.25 0.85
C LYS A 296 -26.72 11.43 1.80
N ASP A 297 -27.04 11.16 3.07
CA ASP A 297 -27.05 12.15 4.12
C ASP A 297 -25.83 11.97 5.05
N TYR A 298 -24.77 12.73 4.74
CA TYR A 298 -23.57 12.77 5.58
C TYR A 298 -23.62 13.92 6.62
N ILE A 299 -24.73 14.67 6.73
CA ILE A 299 -24.94 15.62 7.81
C ILE A 299 -25.40 14.87 9.05
N SER A 300 -26.40 14.02 8.91
CA SER A 300 -26.91 13.17 9.99
C SER A 300 -25.95 12.05 10.39
N THR A 301 -25.18 11.55 9.45
CA THR A 301 -24.20 10.48 9.65
C THR A 301 -22.86 10.89 9.03
N PRO A 302 -22.06 11.70 9.77
CA PRO A 302 -20.76 12.16 9.28
C PRO A 302 -19.80 11.02 8.99
N LYS A 303 -18.95 11.18 7.97
CA LYS A 303 -17.87 10.23 7.70
C LYS A 303 -16.82 10.27 8.82
N PRO A 304 -15.99 9.21 8.99
CA PRO A 304 -14.93 9.18 10.00
C PRO A 304 -13.92 10.33 9.91
N ASN A 305 -13.70 10.84 8.70
CA ASN A 305 -12.87 12.03 8.45
C ASN A 305 -13.63 13.35 8.65
N MET A 306 -14.75 13.32 9.38
CA MET A 306 -15.61 14.45 9.73
C MET A 306 -16.29 15.14 8.53
N TYR A 307 -16.25 14.53 7.35
CA TYR A 307 -16.92 15.05 6.17
C TYR A 307 -18.44 15.04 6.35
N GLN A 308 -19.08 16.20 6.16
CA GLN A 308 -20.51 16.40 6.22
C GLN A 308 -21.03 17.09 4.96
N SER A 309 -22.06 16.55 4.34
CA SER A 309 -22.76 17.14 3.18
C SER A 309 -24.01 16.30 2.87
N LEU A 310 -25.06 16.90 2.32
CA LEU A 310 -26.08 16.13 1.60
C LEU A 310 -25.61 15.94 0.16
N HIS A 311 -25.75 14.71 -0.34
CA HIS A 311 -25.45 14.38 -1.73
C HIS A 311 -26.70 13.85 -2.41
N THR A 312 -27.04 14.40 -3.54
CA THR A 312 -28.09 13.86 -4.40
C THR A 312 -27.64 13.89 -5.86
N THR A 313 -27.98 12.86 -6.62
CA THR A 313 -27.77 12.82 -8.06
C THR A 313 -29.11 13.05 -8.75
N VAL A 314 -29.17 14.02 -9.63
CA VAL A 314 -30.40 14.42 -10.31
C VAL A 314 -30.17 14.48 -11.83
N ILE A 315 -31.26 14.46 -12.60
CA ILE A 315 -31.23 14.55 -14.06
C ILE A 315 -31.74 15.92 -14.48
N GLY A 316 -30.92 16.66 -15.24
CA GLY A 316 -31.26 17.95 -15.82
C GLY A 316 -32.22 17.84 -17.03
N SER A 317 -32.72 19.00 -17.49
CA SER A 317 -33.64 19.08 -18.63
C SER A 317 -33.07 18.52 -19.94
N GLN A 318 -31.75 18.38 -20.04
CA GLN A 318 -31.05 17.83 -21.21
C GLN A 318 -30.80 16.32 -21.09
N GLY A 319 -31.32 15.65 -20.03
CA GLY A 319 -31.06 14.23 -19.77
C GLY A 319 -29.68 13.93 -19.18
N ILE A 320 -28.86 14.97 -18.92
CA ILE A 320 -27.51 14.80 -18.35
C ILE A 320 -27.63 14.70 -16.82
N PRO A 321 -27.12 13.61 -16.22
CA PRO A 321 -27.11 13.48 -14.78
C PRO A 321 -25.98 14.30 -14.16
N PHE A 322 -26.22 14.86 -12.96
CA PHE A 322 -25.21 15.59 -12.18
C PHE A 322 -25.44 15.40 -10.68
N GLU A 323 -24.37 15.53 -9.91
CA GLU A 323 -24.39 15.44 -8.46
C GLU A 323 -24.54 16.85 -7.86
N VAL A 324 -25.40 16.98 -6.83
CA VAL A 324 -25.50 18.20 -6.02
C VAL A 324 -25.07 17.88 -4.61
N GLN A 325 -24.08 18.63 -4.12
CA GLN A 325 -23.53 18.57 -2.76
C GLN A 325 -23.97 19.82 -2.00
N ILE A 326 -24.71 19.65 -0.90
CA ILE A 326 -25.26 20.76 -0.12
C ILE A 326 -24.67 20.72 1.27
N ARG A 327 -24.11 21.83 1.75
CA ARG A 327 -23.43 21.93 3.05
C ARG A 327 -23.33 23.36 3.55
N THR A 328 -23.04 23.52 4.84
CA THR A 328 -22.77 24.85 5.40
C THR A 328 -21.35 25.31 5.12
N TRP A 329 -21.04 26.60 5.39
CA TRP A 329 -19.67 27.13 5.27
C TRP A 329 -18.68 26.38 6.19
N GLU A 330 -19.09 26.06 7.42
CA GLU A 330 -18.26 25.27 8.36
C GLU A 330 -17.96 23.87 7.82
N MET A 331 -18.99 23.17 7.33
CA MET A 331 -18.81 21.85 6.70
C MET A 331 -17.96 21.94 5.43
N HIS A 332 -18.03 23.08 4.71
CA HIS A 332 -17.20 23.31 3.54
C HIS A 332 -15.72 23.42 3.90
N GLN A 333 -15.40 24.21 4.92
CA GLN A 333 -14.02 24.35 5.41
C GLN A 333 -13.47 22.99 5.88
N THR A 334 -14.25 22.28 6.68
CA THR A 334 -13.88 20.92 7.14
C THR A 334 -13.66 19.94 5.97
N ALA A 335 -14.51 20.00 4.92
CA ALA A 335 -14.38 19.14 3.75
C ALA A 335 -13.17 19.47 2.87
N GLU A 336 -12.72 20.71 2.78
CA GLU A 336 -11.57 21.11 1.95
C GLU A 336 -10.22 20.93 2.69
N TYR A 337 -10.17 21.30 3.98
CA TYR A 337 -8.94 21.38 4.77
C TYR A 337 -8.86 20.33 5.90
N GLY A 338 -9.94 19.59 6.15
CA GLY A 338 -9.98 18.48 7.11
C GLY A 338 -9.69 18.90 8.55
N VAL A 339 -8.87 18.09 9.21
CA VAL A 339 -8.46 18.31 10.61
C VAL A 339 -7.85 19.69 10.83
N ALA A 340 -7.18 20.25 9.83
CA ALA A 340 -6.57 21.58 9.94
C ALA A 340 -7.60 22.70 10.08
N ALA A 341 -8.80 22.58 9.50
CA ALA A 341 -9.87 23.55 9.69
C ALA A 341 -10.34 23.63 11.16
N HIS A 342 -10.33 22.50 11.87
CA HIS A 342 -10.64 22.46 13.30
C HIS A 342 -9.58 23.11 14.18
N TRP A 343 -8.30 23.08 13.76
CA TRP A 343 -7.21 23.73 14.47
C TRP A 343 -7.42 25.25 14.59
N LYS A 344 -7.93 25.86 13.53
CA LYS A 344 -8.22 27.31 13.49
C LYS A 344 -9.29 27.75 14.49
N TYR A 345 -10.28 26.90 14.79
CA TYR A 345 -11.37 27.22 15.72
C TYR A 345 -10.97 26.96 17.20
N LYS A 346 -10.01 26.07 17.48
CA LYS A 346 -9.66 25.60 18.83
C LYS A 346 -8.64 26.45 19.57
N GLN A 347 -8.02 27.45 18.96
CA GLN A 347 -7.24 28.45 19.72
C GLN A 347 -8.08 29.15 20.82
N ASN A 348 -9.43 28.98 20.80
CA ASN A 348 -10.37 29.62 21.72
C ASN A 348 -11.16 28.65 22.64
N VAL A 349 -11.07 27.31 22.50
CA VAL A 349 -11.88 26.37 23.32
C VAL A 349 -11.08 25.11 23.61
N GLY A 350 -10.72 24.91 24.87
CA GLY A 350 -10.10 23.68 25.38
C GLY A 350 -11.03 22.47 25.32
N ASP A 351 -10.45 21.27 25.18
CA ASP A 351 -11.05 19.97 25.46
C ASP A 351 -11.90 19.27 24.37
N GLY A 352 -11.33 18.97 23.22
CA GLY A 352 -12.02 18.17 22.19
C GLY A 352 -11.11 17.27 21.32
N THR A 353 -9.81 17.32 21.51
CA THR A 353 -8.79 16.68 20.66
C THR A 353 -8.69 15.16 20.81
N GLU A 354 -9.15 14.57 21.91
CA GLU A 354 -8.96 13.14 22.18
C GLU A 354 -9.74 12.19 21.22
N LYS A 355 -10.95 12.58 20.82
CA LYS A 355 -11.77 11.73 19.93
C LYS A 355 -11.33 11.77 18.46
N GLU A 356 -10.73 12.87 18.01
CA GLU A 356 -10.37 13.10 16.62
C GLU A 356 -9.16 12.27 16.19
N PHE A 357 -8.27 11.95 17.14
CA PHE A 357 -7.06 11.15 16.93
C PHE A 357 -7.15 9.73 17.48
N GLU A 358 -8.34 9.30 17.90
CA GLU A 358 -8.54 7.94 18.40
C GLU A 358 -8.13 6.88 17.38
N TRP A 359 -8.32 7.14 16.08
CA TRP A 359 -7.87 6.24 15.02
C TRP A 359 -6.33 6.18 14.92
N VAL A 360 -5.61 7.31 15.10
CA VAL A 360 -4.15 7.34 15.15
C VAL A 360 -3.65 6.58 16.37
N ARG A 361 -4.26 6.83 17.53
CA ARG A 361 -3.95 6.08 18.76
C ARG A 361 -4.21 4.59 18.59
N ARG A 362 -5.34 4.21 17.98
CA ARG A 362 -5.66 2.81 17.66
C ARG A 362 -4.63 2.17 16.72
N LEU A 363 -4.16 2.89 15.71
CA LEU A 363 -3.09 2.43 14.84
C LEU A 363 -1.79 2.18 15.61
N LEU A 364 -1.47 3.05 16.59
CA LEU A 364 -0.26 2.94 17.40
C LEU A 364 -0.35 1.86 18.48
N GLU A 365 -1.49 1.71 19.14
CA GLU A 365 -1.73 0.65 20.12
C GLU A 365 -1.59 -0.75 19.51
N ASN A 366 -1.90 -0.87 18.22
CA ASN A 366 -1.80 -2.11 17.48
C ASN A 366 -0.38 -2.46 17.00
N GLN A 367 0.61 -1.56 17.15
CA GLN A 367 1.99 -1.74 16.64
C GLN A 367 2.83 -2.79 17.38
N GLN A 368 2.59 -3.00 18.67
CA GLN A 368 3.48 -3.80 19.50
C GLN A 368 3.44 -5.31 19.18
N ASP A 369 2.44 -5.78 18.44
CA ASP A 369 2.16 -7.20 18.27
C ASP A 369 1.99 -7.67 16.82
N VAL A 370 2.21 -6.83 15.79
CA VAL A 370 1.91 -7.15 14.38
C VAL A 370 3.20 -7.17 13.55
N GLU A 371 3.36 -8.22 12.72
CA GLU A 371 4.44 -8.27 11.73
C GLU A 371 4.29 -7.14 10.71
N ALA A 372 5.42 -6.76 10.18
CA ALA A 372 5.58 -5.64 9.29
C ALA A 372 4.68 -5.68 8.03
N ASP A 373 4.56 -6.84 7.39
CA ASP A 373 3.73 -7.04 6.19
C ASP A 373 2.23 -6.96 6.53
N ASP A 374 1.81 -7.55 7.66
CA ASP A 374 0.45 -7.48 8.17
C ASP A 374 0.06 -6.03 8.54
N TYR A 375 1.03 -5.25 9.03
CA TYR A 375 0.81 -3.84 9.39
C TYR A 375 0.58 -2.95 8.17
N ILE A 376 1.39 -3.10 7.10
CA ILE A 376 1.18 -2.36 5.84
C ILE A 376 -0.13 -2.78 5.17
N HIS A 377 -0.40 -4.09 5.15
CA HIS A 377 -1.66 -4.58 4.59
C HIS A 377 -2.85 -4.04 5.38
N SER A 378 -2.74 -3.97 6.72
CA SER A 378 -3.77 -3.41 7.58
C SER A 378 -3.97 -1.92 7.35
N LEU A 379 -2.89 -1.16 7.18
CA LEU A 379 -2.95 0.26 6.85
C LEU A 379 -3.61 0.48 5.48
N LYS A 380 -3.24 -0.32 4.47
CA LYS A 380 -3.83 -0.22 3.12
C LYS A 380 -5.34 -0.54 3.17
N VAL A 381 -5.75 -1.61 3.82
CA VAL A 381 -7.17 -2.00 3.96
C VAL A 381 -7.95 -0.92 4.71
N ASP A 382 -7.47 -0.46 5.87
CA ASP A 382 -8.15 0.59 6.66
C ASP A 382 -8.17 1.96 5.96
N MET A 383 -7.31 2.19 4.96
CA MET A 383 -7.21 3.46 4.24
C MET A 383 -8.04 3.53 2.96
N PHE A 384 -8.37 2.40 2.33
CA PHE A 384 -8.95 2.36 0.97
C PHE A 384 -10.37 1.81 0.88
N ASP A 385 -10.90 1.16 1.93
CA ASP A 385 -12.19 0.50 1.85
C ASP A 385 -13.36 1.50 1.89
N ASP A 386 -14.34 1.28 1.01
CA ASP A 386 -15.68 1.85 1.15
C ASP A 386 -16.27 1.37 2.49
N GLU A 387 -16.96 2.25 3.21
CA GLU A 387 -17.53 1.92 4.51
C GLU A 387 -19.01 1.54 4.41
N VAL A 388 -19.44 0.62 5.25
CA VAL A 388 -20.85 0.30 5.48
C VAL A 388 -21.30 0.80 6.86
N PHE A 389 -22.47 1.42 6.92
CA PHE A 389 -23.07 1.94 8.13
C PHE A 389 -24.16 0.99 8.59
N VAL A 390 -23.94 0.35 9.73
CA VAL A 390 -24.88 -0.61 10.33
C VAL A 390 -25.36 -0.11 11.69
N PHE A 391 -26.54 -0.55 12.09
CA PHE A 391 -27.18 -0.04 13.31
C PHE A 391 -27.18 -1.10 14.40
N THR A 392 -26.97 -0.65 15.65
CA THR A 392 -27.34 -1.46 16.80
C THR A 392 -28.86 -1.45 16.98
N PRO A 393 -29.48 -2.41 17.71
CA PRO A 393 -30.91 -2.38 18.02
C PRO A 393 -31.36 -1.11 18.77
N LYS A 394 -30.43 -0.38 19.39
CA LYS A 394 -30.67 0.91 20.06
C LYS A 394 -30.54 2.11 19.12
N GLY A 395 -30.34 1.89 17.81
CA GLY A 395 -30.19 2.94 16.81
C GLY A 395 -28.80 3.61 16.76
N LYS A 396 -27.80 3.10 17.47
CA LYS A 396 -26.44 3.62 17.35
C LYS A 396 -25.83 3.16 16.04
N VAL A 397 -25.29 4.08 15.24
CA VAL A 397 -24.58 3.79 13.99
C VAL A 397 -23.16 3.30 14.28
N ILE A 398 -22.75 2.25 13.61
CA ILE A 398 -21.38 1.71 13.62
C ILE A 398 -20.89 1.70 12.16
N SER A 399 -19.76 2.35 11.91
CA SER A 399 -19.07 2.30 10.62
C SER A 399 -18.11 1.13 10.59
N LEU A 400 -18.11 0.37 9.48
CA LEU A 400 -17.27 -0.79 9.25
C LEU A 400 -16.74 -0.76 7.81
N PRO A 401 -15.58 -1.37 7.52
CA PRO A 401 -15.14 -1.58 6.15
C PRO A 401 -16.17 -2.34 5.31
N ALA A 402 -16.28 -2.04 4.02
CA ALA A 402 -17.15 -2.80 3.12
C ALA A 402 -16.76 -4.28 3.09
N GLY A 403 -17.76 -5.15 3.07
CA GLY A 403 -17.56 -6.59 3.18
C GLY A 403 -17.47 -7.12 4.60
N SER A 404 -17.55 -6.25 5.62
CA SER A 404 -17.53 -6.66 7.03
C SER A 404 -18.65 -7.59 7.40
N THR A 405 -18.41 -8.39 8.43
CA THR A 405 -19.26 -9.46 8.94
C THR A 405 -19.78 -9.15 10.36
N PRO A 406 -20.72 -9.93 10.90
CA PRO A 406 -21.14 -9.80 12.29
C PRO A 406 -20.01 -9.90 13.32
N ILE A 407 -18.91 -10.60 12.99
CA ILE A 407 -17.71 -10.65 13.83
C ILE A 407 -17.08 -9.27 13.91
N ASP A 408 -16.87 -8.61 12.77
CA ASP A 408 -16.30 -7.25 12.70
C ASP A 408 -17.14 -6.27 13.53
N PHE A 409 -18.46 -6.35 13.39
CA PHE A 409 -19.41 -5.53 14.16
C PHE A 409 -19.30 -5.77 15.67
N ALA A 410 -19.16 -7.03 16.10
CA ALA A 410 -19.03 -7.36 17.53
C ALA A 410 -17.77 -6.74 18.15
N TYR A 411 -16.63 -6.84 17.44
CA TYR A 411 -15.36 -6.25 17.90
C TYR A 411 -15.32 -4.72 17.76
N ALA A 412 -16.09 -4.14 16.83
CA ALA A 412 -16.25 -2.69 16.73
C ALA A 412 -17.06 -2.10 17.89
N ILE A 413 -18.01 -2.85 18.45
CA ILE A 413 -18.71 -2.43 19.67
C ILE A 413 -17.76 -2.46 20.87
N HIS A 414 -17.20 -3.63 21.19
CA HIS A 414 -16.25 -3.82 22.27
C HIS A 414 -15.62 -5.22 22.22
N SER A 415 -14.34 -5.35 22.60
CA SER A 415 -13.64 -6.64 22.60
C SER A 415 -14.34 -7.71 23.45
N ALA A 416 -14.93 -7.32 24.61
CA ALA A 416 -15.68 -8.26 25.44
C ALA A 416 -16.93 -8.81 24.74
N VAL A 417 -17.59 -8.01 23.88
CA VAL A 417 -18.75 -8.46 23.08
C VAL A 417 -18.29 -9.47 22.05
N GLY A 418 -17.20 -9.19 21.32
CA GLY A 418 -16.60 -10.10 20.35
C GLY A 418 -16.15 -11.41 21.01
N ASN A 419 -15.45 -11.35 22.14
CA ASN A 419 -14.94 -12.54 22.85
C ASN A 419 -16.06 -13.42 23.44
N SER A 420 -17.23 -12.85 23.76
CA SER A 420 -18.38 -13.55 24.33
C SER A 420 -19.48 -13.89 23.30
N MET A 421 -19.23 -13.62 22.03
CA MET A 421 -20.18 -13.84 20.93
C MET A 421 -20.44 -15.33 20.70
N ILE A 422 -21.74 -15.70 20.66
CA ILE A 422 -22.21 -17.04 20.34
C ILE A 422 -23.07 -17.09 19.07
N GLY A 423 -23.43 -15.94 18.51
CA GLY A 423 -24.20 -15.80 17.30
C GLY A 423 -24.58 -14.33 17.02
N ALA A 424 -25.25 -14.10 15.92
CA ALA A 424 -25.74 -12.80 15.52
C ALA A 424 -27.15 -12.88 14.89
N LYS A 425 -27.87 -11.75 14.97
CA LYS A 425 -29.06 -11.52 14.15
C LYS A 425 -28.82 -10.29 13.28
N VAL A 426 -29.17 -10.40 12.02
CA VAL A 426 -29.20 -9.30 11.06
C VAL A 426 -30.66 -9.09 10.64
N ASN A 427 -31.16 -7.87 10.81
CA ASN A 427 -32.56 -7.51 10.53
C ASN A 427 -33.57 -8.49 11.21
N ASN A 428 -33.34 -8.78 12.48
CA ASN A 428 -34.13 -9.71 13.30
C ASN A 428 -34.09 -11.20 12.88
N ARG A 429 -33.23 -11.59 11.94
CA ARG A 429 -33.03 -12.99 11.51
C ARG A 429 -31.68 -13.50 11.99
N ILE A 430 -31.63 -14.76 12.46
CA ILE A 430 -30.36 -15.40 12.80
C ILE A 430 -29.48 -15.43 11.56
N ALA A 431 -28.23 -14.96 11.69
CA ALA A 431 -27.26 -14.87 10.61
C ALA A 431 -26.00 -15.67 10.95
N GLY A 432 -25.34 -16.23 9.93
CA GLY A 432 -24.03 -16.84 10.05
C GLY A 432 -22.95 -15.80 10.39
N TYR A 433 -21.79 -16.28 10.82
CA TYR A 433 -20.64 -15.42 11.14
C TYR A 433 -20.03 -14.78 9.89
N ASP A 434 -20.25 -15.37 8.73
CA ASP A 434 -19.69 -15.02 7.41
C ASP A 434 -20.61 -14.15 6.53
N VAL A 435 -21.79 -13.80 7.04
CA VAL A 435 -22.75 -12.96 6.31
C VAL A 435 -22.18 -11.56 6.14
N THR A 436 -22.11 -11.08 4.91
CA THR A 436 -21.70 -9.70 4.60
C THR A 436 -22.77 -8.71 5.01
N LEU A 437 -22.37 -7.68 5.75
CA LEU A 437 -23.25 -6.61 6.21
C LEU A 437 -23.39 -5.51 5.15
N HIS A 438 -24.59 -4.93 5.06
CA HIS A 438 -24.93 -3.87 4.11
C HIS A 438 -25.37 -2.60 4.83
N ASN A 439 -25.32 -1.47 4.12
CA ASN A 439 -25.81 -0.20 4.66
C ASN A 439 -27.26 -0.30 5.12
N GLY A 440 -27.52 0.12 6.34
CA GLY A 440 -28.85 0.13 6.94
C GLY A 440 -29.20 -1.14 7.72
N ASP A 441 -28.37 -2.18 7.72
CA ASP A 441 -28.64 -3.40 8.49
C ASP A 441 -28.66 -3.12 10.00
N ILE A 442 -29.62 -3.73 10.69
CA ILE A 442 -29.73 -3.72 12.15
C ILE A 442 -29.10 -5.03 12.66
N VAL A 443 -28.01 -4.92 13.41
CA VAL A 443 -27.20 -6.06 13.87
C VAL A 443 -27.29 -6.20 15.38
N GLU A 444 -27.73 -7.35 15.87
CA GLU A 444 -27.77 -7.75 17.28
C GLU A 444 -26.77 -8.89 17.50
N ILE A 445 -25.82 -8.70 18.42
CA ILE A 445 -24.86 -9.74 18.79
C ILE A 445 -25.40 -10.52 20.00
N LEU A 446 -25.47 -11.82 19.84
CA LEU A 446 -25.84 -12.74 20.91
C LEU A 446 -24.59 -13.14 21.68
N THR A 447 -24.57 -12.87 22.98
CA THR A 447 -23.42 -13.12 23.85
C THR A 447 -23.77 -14.13 24.96
N SER A 448 -22.77 -14.88 25.41
CA SER A 448 -22.90 -15.78 26.58
C SER A 448 -21.70 -15.64 27.51
N LYS A 449 -21.95 -15.69 28.81
CA LYS A 449 -20.89 -15.76 29.82
C LYS A 449 -20.10 -17.08 29.77
N SER A 450 -20.67 -18.14 29.19
CA SER A 450 -20.03 -19.44 29.02
C SER A 450 -19.32 -19.59 27.65
N ALA A 451 -19.22 -18.52 26.86
CA ALA A 451 -18.51 -18.55 25.58
C ALA A 451 -17.01 -18.88 25.81
N LYS A 452 -16.48 -19.79 24.98
CA LYS A 452 -15.07 -20.22 25.05
C LYS A 452 -14.10 -19.25 24.38
N GLY A 453 -14.55 -18.05 24.00
CA GLY A 453 -13.79 -17.06 23.23
C GLY A 453 -13.94 -17.25 21.72
N PRO A 454 -13.19 -16.46 20.93
CA PRO A 454 -13.24 -16.50 19.47
C PRO A 454 -12.71 -17.82 18.90
N SER A 455 -13.24 -18.25 17.74
CA SER A 455 -12.64 -19.33 16.94
C SER A 455 -11.48 -18.80 16.11
N ARG A 456 -10.48 -19.65 15.82
CA ARG A 456 -9.38 -19.30 14.88
C ARG A 456 -9.89 -19.08 13.47
N ASP A 457 -10.95 -19.78 13.05
CA ASP A 457 -11.56 -19.60 11.75
C ASP A 457 -12.08 -18.18 11.53
N TRP A 458 -12.40 -17.45 12.60
CA TRP A 458 -12.84 -16.06 12.53
C TRP A 458 -11.77 -15.14 11.93
N LEU A 459 -10.48 -15.48 12.04
CA LEU A 459 -9.39 -14.73 11.41
C LEU A 459 -9.48 -14.75 9.87
N ASN A 460 -10.08 -15.79 9.29
CA ASN A 460 -10.30 -15.92 7.86
C ASN A 460 -11.61 -15.27 7.40
N ILE A 461 -12.58 -15.11 8.30
CA ILE A 461 -13.92 -14.59 8.03
C ILE A 461 -13.94 -13.07 8.19
N CYS A 462 -13.36 -12.53 9.27
CA CYS A 462 -13.40 -11.10 9.55
C CYS A 462 -12.60 -10.28 8.51
N GLN A 463 -13.15 -9.12 8.15
CA GLN A 463 -12.55 -8.19 7.21
C GLN A 463 -11.78 -7.09 7.92
N SER A 464 -12.28 -6.59 9.05
CA SER A 464 -11.66 -5.50 9.78
C SER A 464 -10.37 -5.94 10.49
N ASN A 465 -9.34 -5.12 10.38
CA ASN A 465 -8.09 -5.36 11.10
C ASN A 465 -8.26 -5.27 12.62
N GLN A 466 -9.19 -4.42 13.08
CA GLN A 466 -9.51 -4.33 14.50
C GLN A 466 -9.96 -5.69 15.06
N ALA A 467 -10.86 -6.39 14.38
CA ALA A 467 -11.30 -7.72 14.79
C ALA A 467 -10.14 -8.72 14.77
N ARG A 468 -9.36 -8.76 13.68
CA ARG A 468 -8.19 -9.66 13.55
C ARG A 468 -7.17 -9.46 14.66
N ILE A 469 -6.81 -8.21 14.97
CA ILE A 469 -5.85 -7.88 16.02
C ILE A 469 -6.38 -8.29 17.39
N LYS A 470 -7.65 -7.97 17.71
CA LYS A 470 -8.24 -8.32 19.00
C LYS A 470 -8.40 -9.85 19.18
N ILE A 471 -8.71 -10.59 18.13
CA ILE A 471 -8.74 -12.04 18.12
C ILE A 471 -7.32 -12.60 18.35
N LYS A 472 -6.29 -12.12 17.62
CA LYS A 472 -4.89 -12.53 17.83
C LYS A 472 -4.42 -12.23 19.25
N GLN A 473 -4.74 -11.04 19.81
CA GLN A 473 -4.41 -10.66 21.19
C GLN A 473 -5.08 -11.58 22.22
N TRP A 474 -6.36 -11.97 22.00
CA TRP A 474 -7.05 -12.91 22.86
C TRP A 474 -6.35 -14.27 22.87
N PHE A 475 -6.00 -14.84 21.70
CA PHE A 475 -5.27 -16.09 21.62
C PHE A 475 -3.88 -16.00 22.25
N LYS A 476 -3.17 -14.90 22.09
CA LYS A 476 -1.87 -14.66 22.71
C LYS A 476 -1.97 -14.72 24.24
N ARG A 477 -3.01 -14.13 24.81
CA ARG A 477 -3.17 -13.95 26.24
C ARG A 477 -3.77 -15.17 26.95
N GLU A 478 -4.87 -15.71 26.43
CA GLU A 478 -5.65 -16.75 27.10
C GLU A 478 -5.16 -18.17 26.81
N LYS A 479 -4.41 -18.37 25.74
CA LYS A 479 -3.94 -19.69 25.29
C LYS A 479 -2.43 -19.76 25.10
N ARG A 480 -1.69 -19.03 25.94
CA ARG A 480 -0.24 -18.93 25.83
C ARG A 480 0.43 -20.32 25.88
N ASP A 481 0.04 -21.16 26.82
CA ASP A 481 0.65 -22.49 26.98
C ASP A 481 0.34 -23.45 25.81
N GLU A 482 -0.91 -23.45 25.32
CA GLU A 482 -1.28 -24.20 24.10
C GLU A 482 -0.52 -23.68 22.87
N ASN A 483 -0.32 -22.36 22.78
CA ASN A 483 0.42 -21.75 21.69
C ASN A 483 1.91 -22.11 21.73
N ILE A 484 2.55 -22.17 22.91
CA ILE A 484 3.94 -22.60 23.06
C ILE A 484 4.11 -24.03 22.52
N VAL A 485 3.25 -24.95 22.94
CA VAL A 485 3.32 -26.37 22.52
C VAL A 485 3.15 -26.49 21.00
N ARG A 486 2.15 -25.83 20.45
CA ARG A 486 1.86 -25.84 19.00
C ARG A 486 2.96 -25.17 18.19
N GLY A 487 3.44 -24.02 18.64
CA GLY A 487 4.48 -23.26 17.97
C GLY A 487 5.81 -23.99 17.97
N LYS A 488 6.18 -24.62 19.10
CA LYS A 488 7.35 -25.49 19.22
C LYS A 488 7.27 -26.62 18.20
N ALA A 489 6.16 -27.37 18.17
CA ALA A 489 5.97 -28.46 17.22
C ALA A 489 6.07 -28.00 15.74
N SER A 490 5.49 -26.87 15.39
CA SER A 490 5.54 -26.30 14.04
C SER A 490 6.96 -25.88 13.66
N PHE A 491 7.68 -25.24 14.57
CA PHE A 491 9.03 -24.74 14.37
C PHE A 491 10.04 -25.90 14.26
N GLU A 492 9.95 -26.90 15.12
CA GLU A 492 10.78 -28.12 15.05
C GLU A 492 10.54 -28.92 13.77
N SER A 493 9.27 -28.97 13.30
CA SER A 493 8.94 -29.62 12.02
C SER A 493 9.66 -28.92 10.87
N GLU A 494 9.67 -27.57 10.83
CA GLU A 494 10.33 -26.81 9.80
C GLU A 494 11.87 -26.95 9.86
N LEU A 495 12.46 -26.99 11.06
CA LEU A 495 13.89 -27.27 11.25
C LEU A 495 14.28 -28.65 10.73
N ARG A 496 13.47 -29.68 11.02
CA ARG A 496 13.70 -31.04 10.52
C ARG A 496 13.60 -31.13 9.01
N HIS A 497 12.69 -30.36 8.39
CA HIS A 497 12.61 -30.21 6.92
C HIS A 497 13.89 -29.63 6.32
N MET A 498 14.62 -28.81 7.09
CA MET A 498 15.92 -28.26 6.68
C MET A 498 17.12 -29.14 7.09
N GLY A 499 16.89 -30.30 7.70
CA GLY A 499 17.96 -31.22 8.15
C GLY A 499 18.74 -30.73 9.37
N VAL A 500 18.11 -29.83 10.18
CA VAL A 500 18.70 -29.27 11.40
C VAL A 500 18.09 -29.93 12.61
N ASP A 501 18.98 -30.39 13.55
CA ASP A 501 18.54 -30.95 14.82
C ASP A 501 18.02 -29.81 15.74
N PRO A 502 16.78 -29.87 16.24
CA PRO A 502 16.24 -28.89 17.16
C PRO A 502 17.05 -28.66 18.42
N ASP A 503 17.74 -29.70 18.94
CA ASP A 503 18.54 -29.64 20.17
C ASP A 503 19.74 -28.68 20.04
N LEU A 504 20.14 -28.33 18.81
CA LEU A 504 21.21 -27.38 18.55
C LEU A 504 20.83 -25.93 18.98
N LEU A 505 19.54 -25.63 19.08
CA LEU A 505 19.04 -24.28 19.45
C LEU A 505 19.16 -24.01 20.95
N GLU A 506 19.25 -25.05 21.79
CA GLU A 506 19.35 -24.94 23.24
C GLU A 506 20.81 -24.74 23.72
N SER A 507 21.78 -24.62 22.77
CA SER A 507 23.17 -24.33 23.12
C SER A 507 23.34 -22.92 23.70
N GLU A 508 24.10 -22.80 24.81
CA GLU A 508 24.33 -21.53 25.50
C GLU A 508 24.95 -20.43 24.60
N GLU A 509 25.66 -20.82 23.54
CA GLU A 509 26.32 -19.90 22.61
C GLU A 509 25.36 -19.38 21.51
N LEU A 510 24.44 -20.21 21.02
CA LEU A 510 23.54 -19.90 19.89
C LEU A 510 22.25 -19.22 20.32
N LEU A 511 21.73 -19.58 21.48
CA LEU A 511 20.44 -19.10 21.97
C LEU A 511 20.34 -17.56 22.00
N PRO A 512 21.33 -16.80 22.53
CA PRO A 512 21.25 -15.32 22.54
C PRO A 512 21.27 -14.71 21.13
N VAL A 513 22.01 -15.34 20.20
CA VAL A 513 22.13 -14.87 18.81
C VAL A 513 20.80 -15.09 18.07
N ILE A 514 20.18 -16.23 18.27
CA ILE A 514 18.88 -16.59 17.70
C ILE A 514 17.80 -15.62 18.20
N LEU A 515 17.68 -15.45 19.51
CA LEU A 515 16.68 -14.58 20.13
C LEU A 515 16.81 -13.13 19.63
N LYS A 516 18.04 -12.64 19.49
CA LYS A 516 18.31 -11.32 18.93
C LYS A 516 17.88 -11.20 17.46
N LYS A 517 18.09 -12.26 16.65
CA LYS A 517 17.72 -12.29 15.22
C LYS A 517 16.21 -12.32 15.00
N VAL A 518 15.49 -13.03 15.85
CA VAL A 518 14.03 -13.12 15.78
C VAL A 518 13.34 -12.04 16.60
N SER A 519 14.08 -11.23 17.36
CA SER A 519 13.58 -10.10 18.19
C SER A 519 12.59 -10.55 19.28
N PHE A 520 12.92 -11.65 20.00
CA PHE A 520 12.17 -12.14 21.17
C PHE A 520 13.09 -12.28 22.39
N ASP A 521 12.50 -12.15 23.58
CA ASP A 521 13.22 -12.24 24.84
C ASP A 521 13.43 -13.70 25.29
N SER A 522 12.58 -14.63 24.83
CA SER A 522 12.67 -16.05 25.14
C SER A 522 12.20 -16.94 23.97
N LEU A 523 12.64 -18.22 23.98
CA LEU A 523 12.13 -19.22 23.02
C LEU A 523 10.62 -19.46 23.20
N ASP A 524 10.13 -19.43 24.43
CA ASP A 524 8.71 -19.60 24.72
C ASP A 524 7.87 -18.48 24.11
N ASP A 525 8.36 -17.24 24.11
CA ASP A 525 7.69 -16.12 23.46
C ASP A 525 7.69 -16.26 21.93
N MET A 526 8.79 -16.72 21.37
CA MET A 526 8.87 -17.05 19.93
C MET A 526 7.91 -18.21 19.58
N TYR A 527 7.90 -19.29 20.36
CA TYR A 527 6.99 -20.42 20.15
C TYR A 527 5.53 -19.99 20.32
N ALA A 528 5.22 -19.19 21.34
CA ALA A 528 3.89 -18.64 21.51
C ALA A 528 3.49 -17.79 20.29
N ALA A 529 4.41 -16.97 19.76
CA ALA A 529 4.18 -16.16 18.57
C ALA A 529 3.86 -17.02 17.34
N ILE A 530 4.60 -18.10 17.13
CA ILE A 530 4.32 -19.05 16.04
C ILE A 530 2.97 -19.75 16.28
N GLY A 531 2.68 -20.15 17.51
CA GLY A 531 1.45 -20.87 17.86
C GLY A 531 0.16 -20.09 17.66
N TYR A 532 0.13 -18.77 17.94
CA TYR A 532 -1.04 -17.93 17.67
C TYR A 532 -1.06 -17.35 16.24
N GLY A 533 0.00 -17.55 15.43
CA GLY A 533 0.08 -17.09 14.04
C GLY A 533 0.60 -15.66 13.88
N GLY A 534 1.29 -15.11 14.88
CA GLY A 534 1.99 -13.81 14.80
C GLY A 534 3.31 -13.88 14.03
N LEU A 535 3.93 -15.07 13.98
CA LEU A 535 5.13 -15.37 13.20
C LEU A 535 4.95 -16.73 12.54
N THR A 536 5.29 -16.89 11.26
CA THR A 536 5.26 -18.22 10.63
C THR A 536 6.56 -18.97 10.94
N ALA A 537 6.48 -20.31 11.14
CA ALA A 537 7.64 -21.14 11.39
C ALA A 537 8.70 -20.98 10.29
N LEU A 538 8.28 -20.92 9.03
CA LEU A 538 9.15 -20.72 7.87
C LEU A 538 9.93 -19.39 7.94
N LYS A 539 9.27 -18.27 8.31
CA LYS A 539 9.94 -16.97 8.48
C LYS A 539 10.89 -16.98 9.67
N ALA A 540 10.51 -17.59 10.79
CA ALA A 540 11.37 -17.73 11.97
C ALA A 540 12.65 -18.48 11.62
N VAL A 541 12.52 -19.64 11.00
CA VAL A 541 13.66 -20.45 10.55
C VAL A 541 14.49 -19.73 9.50
N GLY A 542 13.87 -19.02 8.57
CA GLY A 542 14.56 -18.21 7.56
C GLY A 542 15.47 -17.14 8.15
N ARG A 543 15.03 -16.45 9.23
CA ARG A 543 15.83 -15.42 9.92
C ARG A 543 17.08 -15.97 10.64
N ILE A 544 17.05 -17.21 11.10
CA ILE A 544 18.14 -17.84 11.86
C ILE A 544 19.01 -18.79 11.02
N ARG A 545 18.63 -19.05 9.78
CA ARG A 545 19.27 -20.02 8.88
C ARG A 545 20.78 -19.85 8.77
N ASP A 546 21.24 -18.60 8.60
CA ASP A 546 22.67 -18.31 8.41
C ASP A 546 23.48 -18.62 9.68
N GLU A 547 22.91 -18.37 10.86
CA GLU A 547 23.58 -18.63 12.15
C GLU A 547 23.62 -20.13 12.45
N ILE A 548 22.54 -20.84 12.16
CA ILE A 548 22.50 -22.31 12.26
C ILE A 548 23.53 -22.93 11.32
N THR A 549 23.62 -22.45 10.07
CA THR A 549 24.60 -22.98 9.10
C THR A 549 26.04 -22.73 9.55
N LYS A 550 26.34 -21.59 10.18
CA LYS A 550 27.65 -21.31 10.77
C LYS A 550 27.98 -22.23 11.93
N ALA A 551 27.00 -22.46 12.83
CA ALA A 551 27.18 -23.33 14.00
C ALA A 551 27.36 -24.79 13.61
N THR A 552 26.57 -25.29 12.66
CA THR A 552 26.70 -26.67 12.14
C THR A 552 28.08 -26.90 11.49
N ARG A 553 28.65 -25.87 10.83
CA ARG A 553 30.02 -25.93 10.30
C ARG A 553 31.09 -25.88 11.39
N ALA A 554 30.85 -25.18 12.51
CA ALA A 554 31.78 -25.12 13.64
C ALA A 554 31.83 -26.39 14.47
N ALA A 555 30.72 -27.14 14.51
CA ALA A 555 30.58 -28.40 15.26
C ALA A 555 31.18 -29.63 14.53
N GLN A 556 31.60 -29.51 13.27
CA GLN A 556 32.32 -30.61 12.57
C GLN A 556 33.79 -30.66 13.01
N PRO A 557 34.35 -31.83 13.36
CA PRO A 557 35.74 -31.96 13.78
C PRO A 557 36.69 -31.53 12.66
N LYS A 558 37.66 -30.67 12.98
CA LYS A 558 38.73 -30.26 12.07
C LYS A 558 39.64 -31.45 11.80
N GLU A 559 39.53 -32.08 10.67
CA GLU A 559 40.56 -32.97 10.18
C GLU A 559 41.80 -32.18 9.77
N GLN A 560 42.98 -32.71 10.16
CA GLN A 560 44.30 -32.11 9.89
C GLN A 560 44.66 -32.19 8.40
N PRO A 561 45.46 -31.28 7.86
CA PRO A 561 45.69 -31.15 6.44
C PRO A 561 46.70 -32.17 5.91
N GLY A 562 46.24 -33.16 5.16
CA GLY A 562 47.04 -33.96 4.24
C GLY A 562 47.13 -33.32 2.86
N LEU A 563 48.30 -33.39 2.25
CA LEU A 563 48.65 -32.76 0.97
C LEU A 563 47.67 -33.09 -0.17
N LYS A 564 47.43 -32.08 -0.98
CA LYS A 564 46.38 -32.00 -1.98
C LYS A 564 46.77 -32.38 -3.36
N THR A 565 45.92 -33.13 -3.97
CA THR A 565 45.62 -33.09 -5.39
C THR A 565 44.34 -32.21 -5.56
N SER A 566 44.34 -31.34 -6.57
CA SER A 566 43.26 -30.40 -6.83
C SER A 566 41.98 -31.12 -7.28
N GLU A 567 40.99 -31.20 -6.41
CA GLU A 567 39.62 -31.63 -6.75
C GLU A 567 38.70 -30.41 -6.82
N ALA A 568 37.92 -30.38 -7.92
CA ALA A 568 36.92 -29.33 -8.20
C ALA A 568 35.82 -29.35 -7.10
N THR A 569 35.63 -28.24 -6.41
CA THR A 569 34.58 -28.06 -5.41
C THR A 569 33.22 -27.99 -6.07
N SER A 570 32.36 -29.00 -5.85
CA SER A 570 30.95 -28.97 -6.24
C SER A 570 30.17 -28.02 -5.34
N ASN A 571 29.52 -27.02 -5.94
CA ASN A 571 28.56 -26.17 -5.26
C ASN A 571 27.22 -26.91 -5.08
N SER A 572 26.44 -26.57 -4.06
CA SER A 572 25.09 -27.10 -3.77
C SER A 572 24.07 -27.00 -4.92
N SER A 573 24.41 -26.33 -6.01
CA SER A 573 23.60 -26.15 -7.23
C SER A 573 23.78 -27.27 -8.28
N GLY A 574 24.60 -28.28 -8.03
CA GLY A 574 24.80 -29.38 -8.98
C GLY A 574 25.56 -29.03 -10.28
N VAL A 575 26.25 -27.90 -10.32
CA VAL A 575 27.07 -27.46 -11.47
C VAL A 575 28.46 -27.07 -11.00
N VAL A 576 29.48 -27.50 -11.76
CA VAL A 576 30.90 -27.17 -11.56
C VAL A 576 31.30 -26.13 -12.61
N VAL A 577 31.95 -25.05 -12.18
CA VAL A 577 32.50 -24.02 -13.06
C VAL A 577 34.01 -24.20 -13.14
N GLU A 578 34.53 -24.35 -14.36
CA GLU A 578 35.98 -24.45 -14.59
C GLU A 578 36.64 -23.09 -14.32
N ASP A 579 37.81 -23.10 -13.71
CA ASP A 579 38.66 -21.92 -13.42
C ASP A 579 38.12 -20.85 -12.44
N ILE A 580 36.96 -21.06 -11.84
CA ILE A 580 36.40 -20.15 -10.84
C ILE A 580 36.06 -20.93 -9.58
N GLY A 581 36.69 -20.59 -8.45
CA GLY A 581 36.34 -21.14 -7.14
C GLY A 581 34.86 -20.92 -6.80
N SER A 582 34.40 -21.21 -5.60
CA SER A 582 32.97 -21.16 -5.23
C SER A 582 32.32 -19.82 -5.68
N CYS A 583 31.42 -19.88 -6.65
CA CYS A 583 30.64 -18.74 -7.13
C CYS A 583 29.14 -19.04 -7.03
N MET A 584 28.32 -17.99 -6.93
CA MET A 584 26.86 -18.14 -7.02
C MET A 584 26.47 -18.58 -8.43
N ILE A 585 25.68 -19.67 -8.53
CA ILE A 585 25.16 -20.22 -9.76
C ILE A 585 23.66 -19.98 -9.83
N LYS A 586 23.20 -19.47 -10.99
CA LYS A 586 21.78 -19.26 -11.27
C LYS A 586 21.45 -19.91 -12.60
N PHE A 587 20.40 -20.72 -12.66
CA PHE A 587 19.89 -21.27 -13.91
C PHE A 587 19.08 -20.22 -14.66
N SER A 588 19.34 -20.08 -15.96
CA SER A 588 18.65 -19.14 -16.82
C SER A 588 17.21 -19.52 -17.07
N ARG A 589 16.30 -18.59 -16.89
CA ARG A 589 14.87 -18.80 -17.18
C ARG A 589 14.57 -18.97 -18.66
N CYS A 590 15.35 -18.35 -19.54
CA CYS A 590 15.12 -18.41 -20.99
C CYS A 590 15.33 -19.80 -21.62
N CYS A 591 15.92 -20.77 -20.91
CA CYS A 591 16.17 -22.11 -21.43
C CYS A 591 16.10 -23.23 -20.39
N THR A 592 15.87 -22.90 -19.13
CA THR A 592 15.65 -23.83 -17.99
C THR A 592 16.48 -25.12 -18.11
N PRO A 593 17.86 -25.05 -18.00
CA PRO A 593 18.73 -26.21 -18.18
C PRO A 593 18.51 -27.26 -17.10
N VAL A 594 18.54 -28.52 -17.47
CA VAL A 594 18.39 -29.67 -16.55
C VAL A 594 19.61 -30.62 -16.70
N PRO A 595 19.93 -31.45 -15.68
CA PRO A 595 21.02 -32.40 -15.75
C PRO A 595 20.93 -33.32 -17.00
N GLY A 596 22.00 -33.34 -17.76
CA GLY A 596 22.08 -34.03 -19.08
C GLY A 596 22.03 -33.08 -20.27
N ASP A 597 21.68 -31.81 -20.11
CA ASP A 597 21.83 -30.79 -21.14
C ASP A 597 23.30 -30.38 -21.29
N ASP A 598 23.71 -30.03 -22.52
CA ASP A 598 25.00 -29.36 -22.78
C ASP A 598 24.89 -27.88 -22.36
N ILE A 599 25.67 -27.46 -21.38
CA ILE A 599 25.55 -26.19 -20.70
C ILE A 599 26.76 -25.29 -20.86
N VAL A 600 26.54 -23.98 -20.71
CA VAL A 600 27.56 -22.93 -20.73
C VAL A 600 27.21 -21.86 -19.71
N GLY A 601 28.22 -21.31 -19.00
CA GLY A 601 28.05 -20.28 -17.98
C GLY A 601 28.32 -18.88 -18.51
N PHE A 602 27.54 -17.89 -18.12
CA PHE A 602 27.75 -16.47 -18.39
C PHE A 602 27.98 -15.71 -17.09
N ILE A 603 29.13 -15.03 -16.98
CA ILE A 603 29.47 -14.21 -15.80
C ILE A 603 28.63 -12.93 -15.81
N THR A 604 27.75 -12.79 -14.83
CA THR A 604 26.89 -11.62 -14.64
C THR A 604 27.54 -10.59 -13.72
N LYS A 605 27.27 -9.28 -13.94
CA LYS A 605 27.79 -8.23 -13.06
C LYS A 605 27.04 -8.26 -11.71
N GLY A 606 27.73 -8.75 -10.67
CA GLY A 606 27.22 -8.73 -9.28
C GLY A 606 26.37 -9.94 -8.83
N TYR A 607 26.02 -10.90 -9.72
CA TYR A 607 25.11 -12.00 -9.42
C TYR A 607 25.68 -13.41 -9.72
N GLY A 608 26.99 -13.57 -9.88
CA GLY A 608 27.64 -14.86 -10.14
C GLY A 608 27.49 -15.33 -11.61
N VAL A 609 27.39 -16.66 -11.81
CA VAL A 609 27.35 -17.31 -13.12
C VAL A 609 25.93 -17.74 -13.46
N SER A 610 25.39 -17.25 -14.59
CA SER A 610 24.12 -17.69 -15.15
C SER A 610 24.36 -18.84 -16.12
N VAL A 611 23.76 -20.01 -15.83
CA VAL A 611 23.93 -21.23 -16.63
C VAL A 611 22.83 -21.30 -17.68
N HIS A 612 23.25 -21.42 -18.95
CA HIS A 612 22.40 -21.59 -20.13
C HIS A 612 22.65 -22.94 -20.78
N ARG A 613 21.67 -23.42 -21.52
CA ARG A 613 21.91 -24.48 -22.50
C ARG A 613 22.74 -23.92 -23.66
N ARG A 614 23.64 -24.71 -24.24
CA ARG A 614 24.49 -24.28 -25.35
C ARG A 614 23.72 -23.97 -26.62
N ASP A 615 22.58 -24.61 -26.83
CA ASP A 615 21.66 -24.37 -27.97
C ASP A 615 20.71 -23.17 -27.78
N CYS A 616 20.70 -22.55 -26.61
CA CYS A 616 19.86 -21.38 -26.32
C CYS A 616 20.18 -20.19 -27.24
N PRO A 617 19.18 -19.49 -27.78
CA PRO A 617 19.40 -18.31 -28.64
C PRO A 617 20.28 -17.24 -27.95
N ASN A 618 20.11 -17.04 -26.65
CA ASN A 618 20.94 -16.10 -25.89
C ASN A 618 22.40 -16.57 -25.72
N ALA A 619 22.65 -17.88 -25.74
CA ALA A 619 23.99 -18.43 -25.72
C ALA A 619 24.63 -18.47 -27.14
N LYS A 620 23.85 -18.72 -28.19
CA LYS A 620 24.32 -18.69 -29.61
C LYS A 620 24.72 -17.29 -30.07
N ASN A 621 24.06 -16.25 -29.60
CA ASN A 621 24.39 -14.84 -29.87
C ASN A 621 25.64 -14.34 -29.12
N ALA A 622 26.30 -15.20 -28.35
CA ALA A 622 27.50 -14.93 -27.56
C ALA A 622 28.79 -14.72 -28.41
N ALA A 623 28.72 -14.92 -29.71
CA ALA A 623 29.86 -14.76 -30.64
C ALA A 623 30.23 -13.28 -30.92
N SER A 624 29.62 -12.30 -30.25
CA SER A 624 30.01 -10.89 -30.36
C SER A 624 31.36 -10.66 -29.66
N PRO A 625 32.33 -10.00 -30.29
CA PRO A 625 33.69 -9.82 -29.76
C PRO A 625 33.75 -9.11 -28.39
N ALA A 626 32.74 -8.32 -28.07
CA ALA A 626 32.67 -7.55 -26.82
C ALA A 626 32.27 -8.39 -25.58
N GLN A 627 31.79 -9.62 -25.75
CA GLN A 627 31.31 -10.47 -24.65
C GLN A 627 32.01 -11.84 -24.55
N SER A 628 32.95 -12.15 -25.45
CA SER A 628 33.61 -13.45 -25.50
C SER A 628 34.38 -13.83 -24.22
N GLY A 629 34.89 -12.87 -23.46
CA GLY A 629 35.62 -13.11 -22.20
C GLY A 629 34.73 -13.34 -20.96
N ARG A 630 33.38 -13.31 -21.09
CA ARG A 630 32.45 -13.53 -19.99
C ARG A 630 31.78 -14.90 -20.00
N TRP A 631 32.03 -15.70 -21.02
CA TRP A 631 31.54 -17.06 -21.15
C TRP A 631 32.56 -18.05 -20.58
N VAL A 632 32.09 -18.90 -19.66
CA VAL A 632 32.90 -19.90 -18.94
C VAL A 632 32.36 -21.28 -19.18
N LYS A 633 33.28 -22.27 -19.19
CA LYS A 633 32.88 -23.66 -19.27
C LYS A 633 32.29 -24.10 -17.91
N VAL A 634 31.15 -24.76 -17.98
CA VAL A 634 30.47 -25.34 -16.83
C VAL A 634 30.08 -26.79 -17.15
N SER A 635 30.05 -27.63 -16.13
CA SER A 635 29.64 -29.03 -16.24
C SER A 635 28.74 -29.42 -15.10
N TRP A 636 27.87 -30.43 -15.30
CA TRP A 636 27.04 -30.96 -14.26
C TRP A 636 27.88 -31.75 -13.25
N ALA A 637 27.65 -31.55 -11.95
CA ALA A 637 28.23 -32.36 -10.90
C ALA A 637 27.52 -33.73 -10.82
N ALA A 638 28.24 -34.75 -10.39
CA ALA A 638 27.67 -36.09 -10.22
C ALA A 638 26.82 -36.17 -8.92
N SER A 639 25.73 -35.44 -8.82
CA SER A 639 24.80 -35.51 -7.67
C SER A 639 23.41 -35.94 -8.16
N PRO A 640 22.89 -37.12 -7.73
CA PRO A 640 21.67 -37.68 -8.35
C PRO A 640 20.35 -37.13 -7.81
N ASP A 641 20.31 -36.36 -6.72
CA ASP A 641 19.04 -36.04 -6.01
C ASP A 641 18.51 -34.61 -6.11
N ALA A 642 19.12 -33.78 -6.96
CA ALA A 642 18.62 -32.41 -7.17
C ALA A 642 17.41 -32.39 -8.11
N VAL A 643 16.38 -31.64 -7.72
CA VAL A 643 15.16 -31.43 -8.52
C VAL A 643 15.24 -30.09 -9.25
N PHE A 644 14.99 -30.08 -10.54
CA PHE A 644 15.06 -28.90 -11.39
C PHE A 644 13.70 -28.58 -11.98
N THR A 645 13.28 -27.32 -11.95
CA THR A 645 12.04 -26.88 -12.58
C THR A 645 12.29 -26.58 -14.05
N THR A 646 11.47 -27.12 -14.93
CA THR A 646 11.51 -26.87 -16.38
C THR A 646 10.12 -26.55 -16.91
N SER A 647 10.06 -25.98 -18.10
CA SER A 647 8.80 -25.68 -18.78
C SER A 647 8.73 -26.32 -20.17
N LEU A 648 7.54 -26.80 -20.53
CA LEU A 648 7.19 -27.26 -21.89
C LEU A 648 6.05 -26.40 -22.43
N GLU A 649 6.13 -26.09 -23.72
CA GLU A 649 5.07 -25.46 -24.50
C GLU A 649 4.56 -26.47 -25.53
N LEU A 650 3.24 -26.75 -25.48
CA LEU A 650 2.56 -27.65 -26.39
C LEU A 650 1.76 -26.82 -27.36
N GLU A 651 1.96 -27.05 -28.65
CA GLU A 651 1.06 -26.59 -29.69
C GLU A 651 0.08 -27.71 -30.04
N ALA A 652 -1.21 -27.40 -29.99
CA ALA A 652 -2.26 -28.39 -30.27
C ALA A 652 -3.43 -27.79 -31.03
N ASN A 653 -4.25 -28.63 -31.67
CA ASN A 653 -5.56 -28.22 -32.15
C ASN A 653 -6.49 -28.03 -30.95
N ASP A 654 -7.17 -26.88 -30.89
CA ASP A 654 -8.12 -26.57 -29.84
C ASP A 654 -9.35 -27.49 -29.94
N ARG A 655 -9.59 -28.29 -28.90
CA ARG A 655 -10.71 -29.24 -28.82
C ARG A 655 -11.12 -29.47 -27.36
N ASP A 656 -12.38 -29.89 -27.23
CA ASP A 656 -12.91 -30.27 -25.92
C ASP A 656 -12.09 -31.44 -25.33
N GLY A 657 -11.79 -31.35 -24.02
CA GLY A 657 -11.08 -32.37 -23.27
C GLY A 657 -9.56 -32.36 -23.42
N LEU A 658 -8.95 -31.49 -24.24
CA LEU A 658 -7.50 -31.42 -24.43
C LEU A 658 -6.74 -31.24 -23.10
N MET A 659 -7.19 -30.31 -22.25
CA MET A 659 -6.58 -30.06 -20.94
C MET A 659 -6.69 -31.26 -19.98
N LEU A 660 -7.81 -32.00 -20.07
CA LEU A 660 -8.03 -33.20 -19.28
C LEU A 660 -7.06 -34.32 -19.70
N ASP A 661 -6.84 -34.49 -21.00
CA ASP A 661 -5.90 -35.47 -21.54
C ASP A 661 -4.46 -35.16 -21.10
N VAL A 662 -4.04 -33.91 -21.17
CA VAL A 662 -2.74 -33.45 -20.68
C VAL A 662 -2.58 -33.73 -19.19
N ALA A 663 -3.57 -33.32 -18.37
CA ALA A 663 -3.55 -33.56 -16.94
C ALA A 663 -3.54 -35.05 -16.58
N THR A 664 -4.26 -35.88 -17.33
CA THR A 664 -4.33 -37.34 -17.14
C THR A 664 -2.96 -37.98 -17.39
N ILE A 665 -2.26 -37.59 -18.44
CA ILE A 665 -0.92 -38.10 -18.74
C ILE A 665 0.06 -37.71 -17.63
N LEU A 666 0.09 -36.44 -17.22
CA LEU A 666 0.99 -35.98 -16.16
C LEU A 666 0.70 -36.69 -14.83
N THR A 667 -0.57 -36.92 -14.52
CA THR A 667 -0.98 -37.68 -13.33
C THR A 667 -0.54 -39.14 -13.43
N SER A 668 -0.66 -39.77 -14.60
CA SER A 668 -0.21 -41.16 -14.82
C SER A 668 1.29 -41.33 -14.66
N LEU A 669 2.05 -40.29 -14.97
CA LEU A 669 3.51 -40.21 -14.76
C LEU A 669 3.88 -39.83 -13.33
N ARG A 670 2.90 -39.58 -12.43
CA ARG A 670 3.08 -39.09 -11.07
C ARG A 670 3.86 -37.77 -10.99
N MET A 671 3.76 -36.94 -12.04
CA MET A 671 4.43 -35.65 -12.09
C MET A 671 3.64 -34.61 -11.30
N ARG A 672 4.35 -33.85 -10.50
CA ARG A 672 3.77 -32.69 -9.80
C ARG A 672 3.74 -31.52 -10.78
N ILE A 673 2.58 -30.90 -10.97
CA ILE A 673 2.43 -29.72 -11.82
C ILE A 673 2.60 -28.49 -10.93
N ASN A 674 3.54 -27.60 -11.26
CA ASN A 674 3.71 -26.32 -10.60
C ASN A 674 2.79 -25.27 -11.21
N GLU A 675 2.67 -25.25 -12.53
CA GLU A 675 1.85 -24.31 -13.28
C GLU A 675 1.38 -24.94 -14.60
N MET A 676 0.13 -24.65 -14.99
CA MET A 676 -0.43 -25.06 -16.27
C MET A 676 -1.34 -23.96 -16.79
N ASN A 677 -0.94 -23.32 -17.90
CA ASN A 677 -1.68 -22.27 -18.58
C ASN A 677 -2.06 -22.73 -19.99
N ALA A 678 -3.29 -22.48 -20.40
CA ALA A 678 -3.75 -22.73 -21.76
C ALA A 678 -4.37 -21.45 -22.34
N ARG A 679 -4.03 -21.17 -23.60
CA ARG A 679 -4.63 -20.08 -24.37
C ARG A 679 -5.01 -20.56 -25.76
N SER A 680 -6.20 -20.19 -26.21
CA SER A 680 -6.60 -20.38 -27.60
C SER A 680 -5.94 -19.30 -28.48
N VAL A 681 -5.37 -19.72 -29.61
CA VAL A 681 -4.76 -18.84 -30.61
C VAL A 681 -5.56 -18.98 -31.90
N GLY A 682 -5.90 -17.88 -32.55
CA GLY A 682 -6.76 -17.88 -33.72
C GLY A 682 -6.47 -19.01 -34.73
N GLY A 683 -7.50 -19.51 -35.44
CA GLY A 683 -7.39 -20.62 -36.38
C GLY A 683 -7.57 -22.03 -35.79
N GLY A 684 -8.23 -22.14 -34.63
CA GLY A 684 -8.52 -23.44 -34.00
C GLY A 684 -7.31 -24.12 -33.38
N LYS A 685 -6.30 -23.34 -32.98
CA LYS A 685 -5.10 -23.80 -32.29
C LYS A 685 -5.10 -23.36 -30.82
N ALA A 686 -4.51 -24.20 -29.97
CA ALA A 686 -4.26 -23.90 -28.57
C ALA A 686 -2.77 -24.02 -28.25
N ILE A 687 -2.29 -23.16 -27.37
CA ILE A 687 -0.96 -23.26 -26.78
C ILE A 687 -1.12 -23.53 -25.28
N ILE A 688 -0.48 -24.60 -24.81
CA ILE A 688 -0.48 -24.99 -23.40
C ILE A 688 0.94 -24.91 -22.86
N THR A 689 1.15 -24.08 -21.85
CA THR A 689 2.43 -23.98 -21.14
C THR A 689 2.34 -24.76 -19.84
N LEU A 690 3.33 -25.64 -19.61
CA LEU A 690 3.42 -26.49 -18.42
C LEU A 690 4.74 -26.21 -17.71
N SER A 691 4.69 -26.09 -16.38
CA SER A 691 5.89 -26.02 -15.53
C SER A 691 5.83 -27.14 -14.48
N PHE A 692 6.91 -27.91 -14.37
CA PHE A 692 6.97 -29.07 -13.47
C PHE A 692 8.42 -29.41 -13.08
N PRO A 693 8.63 -30.11 -11.95
CA PRO A 693 9.96 -30.55 -11.51
C PRO A 693 10.40 -31.81 -12.22
N VAL A 694 11.70 -31.90 -12.57
CA VAL A 694 12.36 -33.08 -13.16
C VAL A 694 13.76 -33.27 -12.55
N HIS A 695 14.28 -34.50 -12.59
CA HIS A 695 15.61 -34.82 -12.09
C HIS A 695 16.68 -34.77 -13.19
N ASN A 696 16.32 -35.08 -14.43
CA ASN A 696 17.25 -35.16 -15.56
C ASN A 696 16.56 -35.04 -16.93
N LEU A 697 17.38 -34.96 -17.98
CA LEU A 697 16.94 -34.84 -19.37
C LEU A 697 16.15 -36.08 -19.82
N ALA A 698 16.47 -37.27 -19.32
CA ALA A 698 15.78 -38.50 -19.73
C ALA A 698 14.33 -38.52 -19.24
N GLU A 699 14.09 -38.05 -18.00
CA GLU A 699 12.74 -37.89 -17.46
C GLU A 699 11.94 -36.84 -18.24
N LEU A 700 12.54 -35.67 -18.55
CA LEU A 700 11.92 -34.64 -19.38
C LEU A 700 11.56 -35.15 -20.78
N THR A 701 12.46 -35.91 -21.40
CA THR A 701 12.23 -36.50 -22.74
C THR A 701 11.06 -37.49 -22.70
N ASN A 702 10.98 -38.31 -21.67
CA ASN A 702 9.85 -39.25 -21.51
C ASN A 702 8.49 -38.48 -21.39
N VAL A 703 8.46 -37.42 -20.58
CA VAL A 703 7.25 -36.59 -20.46
C VAL A 703 6.90 -35.93 -21.80
N SER A 704 7.86 -35.33 -22.49
CA SER A 704 7.66 -34.73 -23.81
C SER A 704 7.10 -35.69 -24.83
N ASN A 705 7.67 -36.92 -24.93
CA ASN A 705 7.19 -37.95 -25.84
C ASN A 705 5.76 -38.42 -25.54
N ARG A 706 5.41 -38.55 -24.27
CA ARG A 706 4.06 -38.91 -23.83
C ARG A 706 3.03 -37.83 -24.14
N LEU A 707 3.39 -36.56 -23.95
CA LEU A 707 2.54 -35.41 -24.27
C LEU A 707 2.38 -35.26 -25.79
N HIS A 708 3.42 -35.53 -26.55
CA HIS A 708 3.33 -35.52 -28.03
C HIS A 708 2.41 -36.62 -28.58
N GLY A 709 2.23 -37.72 -27.84
CA GLY A 709 1.29 -38.81 -28.17
C GLY A 709 -0.21 -38.45 -27.98
N ILE A 710 -0.55 -37.31 -27.44
CA ILE A 710 -1.94 -36.89 -27.26
C ILE A 710 -2.54 -36.51 -28.62
N SER A 711 -3.73 -37.02 -28.91
CA SER A 711 -4.45 -36.68 -30.15
C SER A 711 -4.69 -35.17 -30.23
N GLY A 712 -4.23 -34.56 -31.32
CA GLY A 712 -4.35 -33.12 -31.57
C GLY A 712 -3.13 -32.28 -31.15
N VAL A 713 -2.15 -32.83 -30.44
CA VAL A 713 -0.87 -32.15 -30.18
C VAL A 713 -0.02 -32.20 -31.43
N THR A 714 0.41 -31.06 -31.94
CA THR A 714 1.20 -30.92 -33.18
C THR A 714 2.67 -30.75 -32.91
N ALA A 715 3.03 -30.12 -31.79
CA ALA A 715 4.41 -29.96 -31.38
C ALA A 715 4.53 -29.82 -29.86
N VAL A 716 5.68 -30.23 -29.32
CA VAL A 716 6.06 -30.02 -27.90
C VAL A 716 7.47 -29.44 -27.88
N HIS A 717 7.56 -28.22 -27.36
CA HIS A 717 8.81 -27.48 -27.29
C HIS A 717 9.21 -27.24 -25.83
N ARG A 718 10.49 -27.06 -25.57
CA ARG A 718 10.91 -26.53 -24.26
C ARG A 718 10.57 -25.05 -24.27
N GLY A 719 9.69 -24.67 -23.33
CA GLY A 719 9.17 -23.32 -23.21
C GLY A 719 10.28 -22.33 -22.84
N THR A 720 10.14 -21.12 -23.34
CA THR A 720 10.84 -19.94 -22.87
C THR A 720 9.84 -19.14 -22.03
N GLU A 721 10.11 -18.94 -20.71
CA GLU A 721 9.36 -17.98 -19.90
C GLU A 721 9.62 -16.54 -20.36
#